data_515652d6defa0884ea61b57d95a8401a
#
_entry.id   515652d6defa0884ea61b57d95a8401a
#
_cell.length_a   1.000
_cell.length_b   1.000
_cell.length_c   1.000
_cell.angle_alpha   90.00
_cell.angle_beta   90.00
_cell.angle_gamma   90.00
#
_symmetry.space_group_name_H-M   'P 1'
#
loop_
_entity.id
_entity.type
_entity.pdbx_description
1 polymer ?
#
loop_
_entity_poly.entity_id
_entity_poly.type
_entity_poly.pdbx_seq_one_letter_code
_entity_poly.pdbx_strand_id
1 'polypeptide(L)'
;MLEQKLPNNCLMKNTKDKIETQIFKEIFKKFGISGKSFLIVDNRGCQFISSYLTLTEVINFGIFSIESLYLQRKPYKSFSAIYIVSGDKKSIDLVIKDFKSDKGRLYKFCHLFILDEIKDDLLDIMAKNNFIKRIKTLKQILIQYTPIDKNMFTFGNDENFNSIYNLYEDNEEMNKINISRLVSVCQSLDNYPNVVYFSFDNKCKLVAEKVNSELKKYFSKKSVKKSGFLLITSRFIDLAAPVQFELIYHHLLMDSYKKKNEKFYNKIFLKTKNKTLEKVLDYKDELYNKYKSMYIYEILQNINDDLAEFKKSDVGALSALKNEKNNIDLNNAVKNMSKYQYYVNLYSEHINLCTEIDKILKRRNIMDLLDVQKTIISKMNNKGKKCSENDIISLIKNYKDKFEKIDFMRLLCLIKYNYPEIEMDEIFSVLESNNIIFSTAEKKIINFLNKGKSLINLDSLEELEKSIISYREKNNYKTNEENENKNDKRYNYVKECKLTTICDMCSKNNLPKDIFTYVEKPENIKTQNRFGLKNGMFKNSEEDKNKQNLILFNIGGLSNYEIASLERGSYINQYDVNLILGANKIYNYKEYFDELTHYFNGNNEIIKVNEVMPKEIKETKNNTKKKKEAEKNDSAEQKINVREINEKLSDGKYSKEKLKKKKRNDDSITDDYK
;
A
#
# COMPACT_ATOMS: atom_id res chain seq x y z
N MET A 1 -18.27 6.76 -21.82
CA MET A 1 -17.83 6.78 -20.40
C MET A 1 -17.70 8.22 -19.98
N LEU A 2 -18.36 8.62 -18.91
CA LEU A 2 -18.13 9.92 -18.29
C LEU A 2 -16.77 9.82 -17.59
N GLU A 3 -15.79 10.55 -18.11
CA GLU A 3 -14.47 10.63 -17.44
C GLU A 3 -14.65 11.47 -16.19
N GLN A 4 -14.62 10.83 -15.01
CA GLN A 4 -14.46 11.57 -13.77
C GLN A 4 -13.12 12.31 -13.80
N LYS A 5 -13.20 13.63 -13.73
CA LYS A 5 -11.99 14.46 -13.61
C LYS A 5 -11.38 14.24 -12.24
N LEU A 6 -10.14 13.74 -12.24
CA LEU A 6 -9.34 13.66 -11.03
C LEU A 6 -9.14 15.07 -10.41
N PRO A 7 -9.18 15.21 -9.08
CA PRO A 7 -8.85 16.47 -8.41
C PRO A 7 -7.45 16.99 -8.82
N ASN A 8 -7.31 18.30 -8.91
CA ASN A 8 -6.08 18.90 -9.44
C ASN A 8 -4.81 18.63 -8.62
N ASN A 9 -4.93 18.35 -7.33
CA ASN A 9 -3.79 18.14 -6.42
C ASN A 9 -3.67 16.70 -5.92
N CYS A 10 -4.17 15.69 -6.65
CA CYS A 10 -4.00 14.31 -6.21
C CYS A 10 -2.75 13.67 -6.87
N LEU A 11 -2.17 12.70 -6.16
CA LEU A 11 -0.98 11.96 -6.60
C LEU A 11 -1.20 11.33 -7.97
N MET A 12 -2.35 10.68 -8.17
CA MET A 12 -2.71 9.99 -9.41
C MET A 12 -2.72 10.94 -10.61
N LYS A 13 -3.33 12.13 -10.47
CA LYS A 13 -3.40 13.11 -11.57
C LYS A 13 -2.03 13.67 -11.90
N ASN A 14 -1.29 14.11 -10.88
CA ASN A 14 0.04 14.68 -11.08
C ASN A 14 0.98 13.68 -11.78
N THR A 15 0.89 12.41 -11.40
CA THR A 15 1.68 11.35 -12.02
C THR A 15 1.25 11.09 -13.46
N LYS A 16 -0.05 11.02 -13.68
CA LYS A 16 -0.63 10.84 -15.03
C LYS A 16 -0.22 11.97 -15.97
N ASP A 17 -0.36 13.22 -15.53
CA ASP A 17 0.03 14.40 -16.31
C ASP A 17 1.54 14.39 -16.67
N LYS A 18 2.38 13.90 -15.75
CA LYS A 18 3.83 13.73 -16.02
C LYS A 18 4.11 12.63 -17.04
N ILE A 19 3.45 11.48 -16.92
CA ILE A 19 3.56 10.38 -17.90
C ILE A 19 3.13 10.86 -19.27
N GLU A 20 1.97 11.52 -19.38
CA GLU A 20 1.48 12.08 -20.63
C GLU A 20 2.45 13.06 -21.25
N THR A 21 2.97 13.97 -20.45
CA THR A 21 3.88 15.01 -20.93
C THR A 21 5.21 14.43 -21.35
N GLN A 22 5.88 13.66 -20.48
CA GLN A 22 7.25 13.22 -20.68
C GLN A 22 7.40 12.10 -21.70
N ILE A 23 6.39 11.21 -21.81
CA ILE A 23 6.46 10.03 -22.67
C ILE A 23 5.78 10.30 -24.03
N PHE A 24 4.63 11.00 -24.04
CA PHE A 24 3.85 11.15 -25.27
C PHE A 24 3.93 12.56 -25.86
N LYS A 25 3.47 13.59 -25.14
CA LYS A 25 3.32 14.95 -25.69
C LYS A 25 4.66 15.56 -26.15
N GLU A 26 5.71 15.47 -25.35
CA GLU A 26 7.04 16.00 -25.70
C GLU A 26 7.62 15.32 -26.94
N ILE A 27 7.51 14.00 -27.02
CA ILE A 27 8.04 13.21 -28.13
C ILE A 27 7.26 13.49 -29.39
N PHE A 28 5.93 13.50 -29.34
CA PHE A 28 5.10 13.77 -30.50
C PHE A 28 5.31 15.18 -31.03
N LYS A 29 5.39 16.17 -30.15
CA LYS A 29 5.70 17.55 -30.52
C LYS A 29 7.11 17.67 -31.14
N LYS A 30 8.13 17.03 -30.55
CA LYS A 30 9.52 17.14 -30.98
C LYS A 30 9.80 16.41 -32.29
N PHE A 31 9.17 15.25 -32.54
CA PHE A 31 9.52 14.37 -33.66
C PHE A 31 8.41 14.23 -34.71
N GLY A 32 7.22 14.81 -34.50
CA GLY A 32 6.09 14.76 -35.45
C GLY A 32 5.59 13.35 -35.76
N ILE A 33 5.57 12.46 -34.75
CA ILE A 33 5.29 11.03 -34.92
C ILE A 33 3.93 10.59 -34.38
N SER A 34 3.03 11.53 -34.08
CA SER A 34 1.65 11.22 -33.69
C SER A 34 0.93 10.43 -34.79
N GLY A 35 0.23 9.37 -34.45
CA GLY A 35 -0.41 8.44 -35.39
C GLY A 35 0.55 7.53 -36.17
N LYS A 36 1.87 7.67 -35.98
CA LYS A 36 2.92 6.88 -36.66
C LYS A 36 3.87 6.24 -35.65
N SER A 37 3.38 5.85 -34.49
CA SER A 37 4.17 5.26 -33.42
C SER A 37 3.51 4.03 -32.84
N PHE A 38 4.33 3.02 -32.58
CA PHE A 38 3.96 1.84 -31.81
C PHE A 38 4.40 2.02 -30.37
N LEU A 39 3.61 1.54 -29.41
CA LEU A 39 4.01 1.40 -28.02
C LEU A 39 4.37 -0.07 -27.75
N ILE A 40 5.64 -0.31 -27.43
CA ILE A 40 6.15 -1.65 -27.15
C ILE A 40 6.46 -1.73 -25.66
N VAL A 41 5.87 -2.73 -25.00
CA VAL A 41 5.99 -2.90 -23.55
C VAL A 41 6.39 -4.32 -23.18
N ASP A 42 7.23 -4.47 -22.16
CA ASP A 42 7.40 -5.72 -21.45
C ASP A 42 6.29 -5.89 -20.38
N ASN A 43 6.33 -6.95 -19.59
CA ASN A 43 5.30 -7.20 -18.57
C ASN A 43 5.21 -6.05 -17.55
N ARG A 44 6.35 -5.52 -17.11
CA ARG A 44 6.40 -4.42 -16.13
C ARG A 44 5.97 -3.10 -16.78
N GLY A 45 6.39 -2.83 -18.01
CA GLY A 45 5.92 -1.68 -18.78
C GLY A 45 4.42 -1.71 -19.04
N CYS A 46 3.85 -2.89 -19.32
CA CYS A 46 2.41 -3.06 -19.46
C CYS A 46 1.69 -2.77 -18.12
N GLN A 47 2.18 -3.31 -17.02
CA GLN A 47 1.64 -3.05 -15.68
C GLN A 47 1.73 -1.56 -15.33
N PHE A 48 2.87 -0.93 -15.60
CA PHE A 48 3.09 0.50 -15.37
C PHE A 48 2.06 1.34 -16.13
N ILE A 49 1.95 1.17 -17.44
CA ILE A 49 1.00 1.96 -18.25
C ILE A 49 -0.44 1.71 -17.82
N SER A 50 -0.86 0.46 -17.62
CA SER A 50 -2.24 0.12 -17.25
C SER A 50 -2.64 0.62 -15.85
N SER A 51 -1.66 0.89 -14.98
CA SER A 51 -1.92 1.46 -13.65
C SER A 51 -2.33 2.95 -13.71
N TYR A 52 -1.93 3.67 -14.77
CA TYR A 52 -2.18 5.11 -14.90
C TYR A 52 -3.11 5.47 -16.04
N LEU A 53 -3.04 4.75 -17.16
CA LEU A 53 -3.73 5.08 -18.41
C LEU A 53 -4.61 3.94 -18.90
N THR A 54 -5.76 4.28 -19.41
CA THR A 54 -6.61 3.35 -20.15
C THR A 54 -6.10 3.15 -21.58
N LEU A 55 -6.47 2.03 -22.19
CA LEU A 55 -6.14 1.77 -23.61
C LEU A 55 -6.62 2.91 -24.52
N THR A 56 -7.82 3.41 -24.29
CA THR A 56 -8.43 4.51 -25.05
C THR A 56 -7.59 5.79 -24.93
N GLU A 57 -7.10 6.14 -23.74
CA GLU A 57 -6.27 7.31 -23.53
C GLU A 57 -4.94 7.18 -24.29
N VAL A 58 -4.30 6.02 -24.23
CA VAL A 58 -3.05 5.77 -24.96
C VAL A 58 -3.23 5.91 -26.49
N ILE A 59 -4.33 5.39 -27.02
CA ILE A 59 -4.67 5.54 -28.44
C ILE A 59 -4.95 7.01 -28.78
N ASN A 60 -5.68 7.72 -27.93
CA ASN A 60 -6.00 9.14 -28.12
C ASN A 60 -4.74 10.05 -28.13
N PHE A 61 -3.65 9.64 -27.48
CA PHE A 61 -2.37 10.34 -27.61
C PHE A 61 -1.73 10.19 -29.01
N GLY A 62 -2.25 9.31 -29.86
CA GLY A 62 -1.73 9.08 -31.20
C GLY A 62 -0.81 7.87 -31.31
N ILE A 63 -0.95 6.89 -30.44
CA ILE A 63 -0.33 5.57 -30.58
C ILE A 63 -1.15 4.75 -31.57
N PHE A 64 -0.47 4.20 -32.57
CA PHE A 64 -1.10 3.36 -33.61
C PHE A 64 -1.50 1.99 -33.08
N SER A 65 -0.60 1.33 -32.32
CA SER A 65 -0.85 0.02 -31.70
C SER A 65 0.03 -0.17 -30.47
N ILE A 66 -0.43 -1.01 -29.55
CA ILE A 66 0.32 -1.44 -28.36
C ILE A 66 0.66 -2.92 -28.56
N GLU A 67 1.95 -3.26 -28.44
CA GLU A 67 2.44 -4.61 -28.66
C GLU A 67 3.37 -5.07 -27.53
N SER A 68 3.38 -6.39 -27.28
CA SER A 68 4.29 -6.99 -26.31
C SER A 68 5.70 -7.11 -26.88
N LEU A 69 6.71 -6.80 -26.05
CA LEU A 69 8.12 -6.97 -26.37
C LEU A 69 8.49 -8.44 -26.68
N TYR A 70 7.78 -9.38 -26.07
CA TYR A 70 8.08 -10.82 -26.16
C TYR A 70 7.46 -11.54 -27.36
N LEU A 71 6.50 -10.90 -28.03
CA LEU A 71 5.82 -11.51 -29.19
C LEU A 71 6.57 -11.17 -30.50
N GLN A 72 6.43 -12.04 -31.48
CA GLN A 72 6.93 -11.78 -32.82
C GLN A 72 6.10 -10.68 -33.47
N ARG A 73 6.74 -9.62 -33.95
CA ARG A 73 6.10 -8.44 -34.53
C ARG A 73 6.44 -8.30 -36.02
N LYS A 74 5.48 -7.74 -36.75
CA LYS A 74 5.71 -7.40 -38.19
C LYS A 74 6.54 -6.12 -38.28
N PRO A 75 7.41 -6.01 -39.31
CA PRO A 75 8.22 -4.80 -39.54
C PRO A 75 7.39 -3.63 -40.08
N TYR A 76 7.47 -2.50 -39.40
CA TYR A 76 6.86 -1.21 -39.81
C TYR A 76 7.95 -0.14 -39.90
N LYS A 77 8.78 -0.26 -40.96
CA LYS A 77 10.03 0.52 -41.16
C LYS A 77 9.83 2.04 -41.27
N SER A 78 8.61 2.50 -41.56
CA SER A 78 8.24 3.92 -41.62
C SER A 78 7.77 4.49 -40.28
N PHE A 79 7.43 3.62 -39.30
CA PHE A 79 6.93 4.01 -37.97
C PHE A 79 8.06 4.06 -36.96
N SER A 80 7.91 4.91 -35.94
CA SER A 80 8.76 4.91 -34.76
C SER A 80 8.19 3.96 -33.72
N ALA A 81 9.03 3.51 -32.78
CA ALA A 81 8.56 2.73 -31.62
C ALA A 81 8.96 3.41 -30.32
N ILE A 82 8.01 3.49 -29.41
CA ILE A 82 8.18 3.94 -28.03
C ILE A 82 8.24 2.68 -27.17
N TYR A 83 9.36 2.42 -26.54
CA TYR A 83 9.58 1.30 -25.64
C TYR A 83 9.45 1.77 -24.21
N ILE A 84 8.65 1.07 -23.41
CA ILE A 84 8.59 1.24 -21.94
C ILE A 84 8.88 -0.12 -21.35
N VAL A 85 10.08 -0.29 -20.82
CA VAL A 85 10.62 -1.59 -20.44
C VAL A 85 11.41 -1.53 -19.15
N SER A 86 11.57 -2.69 -18.52
CA SER A 86 12.46 -2.88 -17.37
C SER A 86 13.92 -2.62 -17.72
N GLY A 87 14.71 -2.21 -16.75
CA GLY A 87 16.17 -2.05 -16.87
C GLY A 87 16.95 -3.36 -16.76
N ASP A 88 16.37 -4.49 -17.16
CA ASP A 88 17.04 -5.78 -17.17
C ASP A 88 17.68 -6.09 -18.54
N LYS A 89 18.75 -6.88 -18.50
CA LYS A 89 19.50 -7.25 -19.71
C LYS A 89 18.62 -7.91 -20.77
N LYS A 90 17.69 -8.79 -20.36
CA LYS A 90 16.81 -9.54 -21.26
C LYS A 90 15.91 -8.61 -22.07
N SER A 91 15.29 -7.64 -21.41
CA SER A 91 14.43 -6.64 -22.05
C SER A 91 15.22 -5.76 -23.01
N ILE A 92 16.41 -5.29 -22.60
CA ILE A 92 17.29 -4.46 -23.44
C ILE A 92 17.81 -5.24 -24.66
N ASP A 93 18.22 -6.49 -24.51
CA ASP A 93 18.67 -7.34 -25.63
C ASP A 93 17.55 -7.54 -26.67
N LEU A 94 16.29 -7.68 -26.24
CA LEU A 94 15.14 -7.77 -27.15
C LEU A 94 14.89 -6.45 -27.90
N VAL A 95 15.03 -5.31 -27.23
CA VAL A 95 14.94 -4.00 -27.89
C VAL A 95 16.05 -3.84 -28.94
N ILE A 96 17.28 -4.20 -28.61
CA ILE A 96 18.42 -4.15 -29.53
C ILE A 96 18.17 -5.07 -30.75
N LYS A 97 17.60 -6.25 -30.52
CA LYS A 97 17.26 -7.23 -31.58
C LYS A 97 16.34 -6.62 -32.65
N ASP A 98 15.37 -5.78 -32.24
CA ASP A 98 14.44 -5.13 -33.16
C ASP A 98 15.14 -4.17 -34.16
N PHE A 99 16.40 -3.78 -33.87
CA PHE A 99 17.21 -2.87 -34.67
C PHE A 99 18.54 -3.48 -35.14
N LYS A 100 18.70 -4.80 -35.07
CA LYS A 100 19.99 -5.50 -35.28
C LYS A 100 20.65 -5.19 -36.64
N SER A 101 19.86 -4.92 -37.70
CA SER A 101 20.38 -4.55 -39.00
C SER A 101 19.45 -3.59 -39.72
N ASP A 102 19.99 -2.79 -40.64
CA ASP A 102 19.19 -1.85 -41.43
C ASP A 102 18.14 -2.52 -42.32
N LYS A 103 18.42 -3.72 -42.81
CA LYS A 103 17.48 -4.51 -43.63
C LYS A 103 16.45 -5.23 -42.76
N GLY A 104 16.84 -5.69 -41.57
CA GLY A 104 16.01 -6.47 -40.65
C GLY A 104 15.32 -5.67 -39.57
N ARG A 105 15.49 -4.34 -39.49
CA ARG A 105 14.84 -3.53 -38.46
C ARG A 105 13.33 -3.56 -38.55
N LEU A 106 12.69 -3.56 -37.36
CA LEU A 106 11.23 -3.50 -37.28
C LEU A 106 10.70 -2.06 -37.43
N TYR A 107 11.39 -1.07 -36.87
CA TYR A 107 10.93 0.32 -36.80
C TYR A 107 12.00 1.31 -37.32
N LYS A 108 11.58 2.56 -37.60
CA LYS A 108 12.44 3.64 -38.08
C LYS A 108 13.39 4.14 -36.99
N PHE A 109 12.82 4.53 -35.85
CA PHE A 109 13.52 5.07 -34.68
C PHE A 109 13.01 4.47 -33.40
N CYS A 110 13.86 4.49 -32.38
CA CYS A 110 13.60 4.04 -31.02
C CYS A 110 13.49 5.24 -30.05
N HIS A 111 12.42 5.29 -29.28
CA HIS A 111 12.29 6.14 -28.11
C HIS A 111 12.21 5.21 -26.90
N LEU A 112 13.32 5.09 -26.15
CA LEU A 112 13.47 4.12 -25.08
C LEU A 112 13.27 4.78 -23.72
N PHE A 113 12.31 4.26 -22.95
CA PHE A 113 12.02 4.60 -21.57
C PHE A 113 12.28 3.39 -20.70
N ILE A 114 13.15 3.53 -19.72
CA ILE A 114 13.55 2.48 -18.78
C ILE A 114 12.94 2.78 -17.43
N LEU A 115 12.23 1.78 -16.85
CA LEU A 115 11.51 1.91 -15.58
C LEU A 115 12.40 1.81 -14.34
N ASP A 116 13.67 1.43 -14.52
CA ASP A 116 14.63 1.27 -13.45
C ASP A 116 15.80 2.24 -13.61
N GLU A 117 16.69 2.25 -12.62
CA GLU A 117 17.99 2.89 -12.75
C GLU A 117 18.79 2.23 -13.88
N ILE A 118 19.31 3.03 -14.79
CA ILE A 118 20.11 2.54 -15.90
C ILE A 118 21.52 2.27 -15.38
N LYS A 119 21.89 0.99 -15.31
CA LYS A 119 23.24 0.57 -14.91
C LYS A 119 24.24 0.83 -16.04
N ASP A 120 25.48 1.15 -15.69
CA ASP A 120 26.56 1.43 -16.67
C ASP A 120 26.78 0.27 -17.63
N ASP A 121 26.70 -0.98 -17.15
CA ASP A 121 26.82 -2.18 -17.99
C ASP A 121 25.78 -2.21 -19.14
N LEU A 122 24.55 -1.74 -18.87
CA LEU A 122 23.50 -1.67 -19.89
C LEU A 122 23.77 -0.55 -20.88
N LEU A 123 24.30 0.57 -20.42
CA LEU A 123 24.74 1.67 -21.31
C LEU A 123 25.84 1.20 -22.24
N ASP A 124 26.81 0.44 -21.75
CA ASP A 124 27.90 -0.16 -22.53
C ASP A 124 27.39 -1.13 -23.58
N ILE A 125 26.42 -2.00 -23.21
CA ILE A 125 25.80 -2.93 -24.16
C ILE A 125 25.08 -2.17 -25.28
N MET A 126 24.35 -1.10 -24.96
CA MET A 126 23.67 -0.26 -25.95
C MET A 126 24.67 0.50 -26.82
N ALA A 127 25.76 1.02 -26.25
CA ALA A 127 26.78 1.79 -26.95
C ALA A 127 27.58 0.96 -27.96
N LYS A 128 27.87 -0.30 -27.62
CA LYS A 128 28.62 -1.23 -28.51
C LYS A 128 27.85 -1.65 -29.75
N ASN A 129 26.53 -1.41 -29.80
CA ASN A 129 25.67 -1.82 -30.89
C ASN A 129 25.35 -0.64 -31.83
N ASN A 130 25.20 -0.90 -33.13
CA ASN A 130 24.71 0.09 -34.09
C ASN A 130 23.30 0.63 -33.80
N PHE A 131 22.64 0.03 -32.84
CA PHE A 131 21.35 0.43 -32.25
C PHE A 131 21.37 1.88 -31.77
N ILE A 132 22.49 2.35 -31.21
CA ILE A 132 22.63 3.73 -30.69
C ILE A 132 22.28 4.79 -31.76
N LYS A 133 22.56 4.53 -33.04
CA LYS A 133 22.23 5.43 -34.15
C LYS A 133 20.72 5.57 -34.38
N ARG A 134 19.93 4.63 -33.87
CA ARG A 134 18.48 4.60 -34.02
C ARG A 134 17.74 5.15 -32.81
N ILE A 135 18.42 5.31 -31.68
CA ILE A 135 17.85 5.90 -30.47
C ILE A 135 17.69 7.41 -30.68
N LYS A 136 16.48 7.92 -30.58
CA LYS A 136 16.15 9.35 -30.59
C LYS A 136 15.89 9.90 -29.21
N THR A 137 15.44 9.04 -28.30
CA THR A 137 15.18 9.39 -26.90
C THR A 137 15.63 8.21 -26.03
N LEU A 138 16.42 8.50 -25.01
CA LEU A 138 16.71 7.57 -23.91
C LEU A 138 16.42 8.33 -22.63
N LYS A 139 15.43 7.86 -21.88
CA LYS A 139 15.03 8.47 -20.59
C LYS A 139 14.76 7.38 -19.57
N GLN A 140 15.11 7.67 -18.34
CA GLN A 140 14.69 6.90 -17.18
C GLN A 140 13.36 7.44 -16.67
N ILE A 141 12.43 6.54 -16.37
CA ILE A 141 11.18 6.89 -15.69
C ILE A 141 11.38 6.69 -14.19
N LEU A 142 11.33 7.80 -13.45
CA LEU A 142 11.55 7.79 -12.00
C LEU A 142 10.29 7.48 -11.19
N ILE A 143 9.18 7.09 -11.81
CA ILE A 143 7.93 6.71 -11.15
C ILE A 143 8.03 5.23 -10.77
N GLN A 144 8.36 4.95 -9.52
CA GLN A 144 8.69 3.60 -9.04
C GLN A 144 7.69 3.05 -8.00
N TYR A 145 6.47 3.54 -8.02
CA TYR A 145 5.39 3.09 -7.15
C TYR A 145 4.14 2.76 -7.96
N THR A 146 3.24 1.96 -7.39
CA THR A 146 1.96 1.60 -7.99
C THR A 146 0.85 2.39 -7.31
N PRO A 147 0.08 3.20 -8.06
CA PRO A 147 -1.08 3.88 -7.51
C PRO A 147 -2.19 2.88 -7.24
N ILE A 148 -2.93 3.08 -6.17
CA ILE A 148 -4.08 2.25 -5.79
C ILE A 148 -5.37 3.06 -5.89
N ASP A 149 -5.32 4.30 -5.43
CA ASP A 149 -6.41 5.26 -5.50
C ASP A 149 -5.85 6.67 -5.74
N LYS A 150 -6.71 7.69 -5.74
CA LYS A 150 -6.35 9.10 -6.00
C LYS A 150 -5.08 9.54 -5.29
N ASN A 151 -5.00 9.24 -3.98
CA ASN A 151 -3.92 9.62 -3.08
C ASN A 151 -3.35 8.42 -2.30
N MET A 152 -3.38 7.25 -2.90
CA MET A 152 -2.86 6.04 -2.26
C MET A 152 -1.91 5.31 -3.19
N PHE A 153 -0.78 4.86 -2.64
CA PHE A 153 0.24 4.12 -3.39
C PHE A 153 0.83 2.98 -2.57
N THR A 154 1.37 1.99 -3.28
CA THR A 154 2.16 0.90 -2.70
C THR A 154 3.42 0.68 -3.52
N PHE A 155 4.41 0.02 -2.89
CA PHE A 155 5.64 -0.36 -3.59
C PHE A 155 5.54 -1.72 -4.30
N GLY A 156 4.44 -2.43 -4.11
CA GLY A 156 4.18 -3.72 -4.75
C GLY A 156 4.26 -4.89 -3.79
N ASN A 157 3.80 -6.05 -4.26
CA ASN A 157 3.64 -7.25 -3.44
C ASN A 157 4.89 -8.15 -3.39
N ASP A 158 5.98 -7.76 -4.02
CA ASP A 158 7.19 -8.59 -4.14
C ASP A 158 8.04 -8.59 -2.85
N GLU A 159 7.72 -7.69 -1.90
CA GLU A 159 8.41 -7.60 -0.62
C GLU A 159 7.69 -8.48 0.40
N ASN A 160 8.34 -9.54 0.83
CA ASN A 160 7.85 -10.41 1.90
C ASN A 160 7.98 -9.73 3.26
N PHE A 161 7.13 -10.12 4.22
CA PHE A 161 7.22 -9.71 5.62
C PHE A 161 8.65 -9.88 6.17
N ASN A 162 9.33 -10.97 5.83
CA ASN A 162 10.70 -11.23 6.20
C ASN A 162 11.68 -10.15 5.72
N SER A 163 11.54 -9.64 4.49
CA SER A 163 12.43 -8.62 3.96
C SER A 163 12.22 -7.26 4.63
N ILE A 164 10.99 -7.00 5.09
CA ILE A 164 10.61 -5.76 5.77
C ILE A 164 10.97 -5.81 7.26
N TYR A 165 10.71 -6.97 7.89
CA TYR A 165 10.88 -7.18 9.33
C TYR A 165 12.10 -8.00 9.69
N ASN A 166 12.99 -8.31 8.72
CA ASN A 166 14.23 -8.97 9.04
C ASN A 166 15.09 -8.03 9.90
N LEU A 167 14.97 -8.23 11.22
CA LEU A 167 15.60 -7.38 12.24
C LEU A 167 17.11 -7.59 12.29
N TYR A 168 17.62 -8.63 11.61
CA TYR A 168 19.00 -9.12 11.73
C TYR A 168 19.87 -8.84 10.50
N GLU A 169 19.27 -8.58 9.35
CA GLU A 169 20.01 -8.19 8.16
C GLU A 169 19.61 -6.78 7.78
N ASP A 170 20.54 -5.84 7.90
CA ASP A 170 20.47 -4.57 7.20
C ASP A 170 20.50 -4.88 5.70
N ASN A 171 19.32 -5.11 5.14
CA ASN A 171 19.18 -5.29 3.70
C ASN A 171 19.32 -3.92 3.04
N GLU A 172 20.60 -3.49 2.87
CA GLU A 172 20.95 -2.18 2.29
C GLU A 172 20.29 -1.98 0.92
N GLU A 173 20.18 -3.06 0.14
CA GLU A 173 19.57 -3.01 -1.19
C GLU A 173 18.06 -2.71 -1.11
N MET A 174 17.33 -3.35 -0.20
CA MET A 174 15.91 -3.09 0.00
C MET A 174 15.65 -1.69 0.53
N ASN A 175 16.46 -1.23 1.46
CA ASN A 175 16.39 0.14 1.95
C ASN A 175 16.65 1.15 0.84
N LYS A 176 17.65 0.91 -0.02
CA LYS A 176 17.95 1.75 -1.18
C LYS A 176 16.76 1.83 -2.16
N ILE A 177 16.09 0.72 -2.41
CA ILE A 177 14.90 0.66 -3.26
C ILE A 177 13.76 1.47 -2.64
N ASN A 178 13.46 1.30 -1.37
CA ASN A 178 12.39 2.04 -0.68
C ASN A 178 12.66 3.55 -0.65
N ILE A 179 13.91 3.95 -0.47
CA ILE A 179 14.34 5.34 -0.51
C ILE A 179 14.06 5.94 -1.90
N SER A 180 14.50 5.29 -2.97
CA SER A 180 14.30 5.80 -4.34
C SER A 180 12.81 5.92 -4.69
N ARG A 181 12.00 4.96 -4.24
CA ARG A 181 10.54 4.96 -4.43
C ARG A 181 9.86 6.12 -3.70
N LEU A 182 10.21 6.39 -2.43
CA LEU A 182 9.68 7.55 -1.69
C LEU A 182 10.09 8.87 -2.32
N VAL A 183 11.33 9.00 -2.74
CA VAL A 183 11.81 10.17 -3.47
C VAL A 183 10.98 10.38 -4.74
N SER A 184 10.68 9.30 -5.47
CA SER A 184 9.87 9.38 -6.70
C SER A 184 8.44 9.88 -6.46
N VAL A 185 7.82 9.53 -5.32
CA VAL A 185 6.50 10.06 -4.92
C VAL A 185 6.57 11.57 -4.73
N CYS A 186 7.53 12.06 -3.95
CA CYS A 186 7.72 13.50 -3.71
C CYS A 186 8.03 14.25 -5.02
N GLN A 187 8.82 13.65 -5.90
CA GLN A 187 9.11 14.20 -7.23
C GLN A 187 7.85 14.25 -8.10
N SER A 188 6.98 13.23 -8.05
CA SER A 188 5.72 13.21 -8.81
C SER A 188 4.76 14.30 -8.37
N LEU A 189 4.77 14.64 -7.10
CA LEU A 189 3.97 15.72 -6.53
C LEU A 189 4.60 17.11 -6.71
N ASP A 190 5.84 17.22 -7.18
CA ASP A 190 6.67 18.42 -7.09
C ASP A 190 6.66 19.04 -5.67
N ASN A 191 6.64 18.19 -4.65
CA ASN A 191 6.55 18.58 -3.24
C ASN A 191 7.86 18.28 -2.51
N TYR A 192 8.42 19.30 -1.86
CA TYR A 192 9.57 19.17 -0.98
C TYR A 192 9.11 19.19 0.47
N PRO A 193 8.84 18.02 1.10
CA PRO A 193 8.26 17.94 2.43
C PRO A 193 9.30 18.12 3.55
N ASN A 194 8.82 18.47 4.75
CA ASN A 194 9.56 18.30 5.99
C ASN A 194 9.49 16.82 6.38
N VAL A 195 10.64 16.17 6.52
CA VAL A 195 10.71 14.74 6.82
C VAL A 195 10.71 14.52 8.32
N VAL A 196 9.74 13.73 8.79
CA VAL A 196 9.52 13.35 10.19
C VAL A 196 9.48 11.84 10.27
N TYR A 197 10.07 11.24 11.30
CA TYR A 197 10.09 9.80 11.45
C TYR A 197 9.83 9.35 12.89
N PHE A 198 9.33 8.12 13.03
CA PHE A 198 9.17 7.44 14.31
C PHE A 198 10.55 7.02 14.84
N SER A 199 10.94 7.58 15.98
CA SER A 199 12.33 7.54 16.48
C SER A 199 12.76 6.19 17.03
N PHE A 200 11.80 5.35 17.44
CA PHE A 200 12.08 4.05 18.07
C PHE A 200 12.32 2.91 17.07
N ASP A 201 12.18 3.18 15.78
CA ASP A 201 12.53 2.23 14.73
C ASP A 201 13.70 2.76 13.91
N ASN A 202 14.85 2.10 14.01
CA ASN A 202 16.06 2.48 13.29
C ASN A 202 15.88 2.49 11.77
N LYS A 203 14.98 1.65 11.21
CA LYS A 203 14.67 1.64 9.79
C LYS A 203 13.96 2.93 9.38
N CYS A 204 13.03 3.44 10.21
CA CYS A 204 12.39 4.74 9.98
C CYS A 204 13.42 5.86 9.93
N LYS A 205 14.37 5.90 10.86
CA LYS A 205 15.46 6.87 10.90
C LYS A 205 16.32 6.81 9.65
N LEU A 206 16.83 5.63 9.31
CA LEU A 206 17.71 5.43 8.15
C LEU A 206 17.03 5.85 6.84
N VAL A 207 15.78 5.42 6.62
CA VAL A 207 15.01 5.80 5.44
C VAL A 207 14.77 7.30 5.40
N ALA A 208 14.39 7.92 6.54
CA ALA A 208 14.13 9.35 6.64
C ALA A 208 15.35 10.21 6.29
N GLU A 209 16.51 9.89 6.88
CA GLU A 209 17.76 10.63 6.65
C GLU A 209 18.21 10.53 5.18
N LYS A 210 18.15 9.34 4.60
CA LYS A 210 18.53 9.12 3.19
C LYS A 210 17.55 9.80 2.24
N VAL A 211 16.23 9.66 2.46
CA VAL A 211 15.20 10.32 1.64
C VAL A 211 15.38 11.84 1.69
N ASN A 212 15.58 12.42 2.89
CA ASN A 212 15.81 13.86 3.02
C ASN A 212 17.05 14.32 2.25
N SER A 213 18.15 13.55 2.29
CA SER A 213 19.37 13.82 1.54
C SER A 213 19.13 13.86 0.03
N GLU A 214 18.44 12.84 -0.51
CA GLU A 214 18.15 12.74 -1.94
C GLU A 214 17.16 13.85 -2.40
N LEU A 215 16.13 14.15 -1.60
CA LEU A 215 15.21 15.26 -1.87
C LEU A 215 15.93 16.61 -1.88
N LYS A 216 16.86 16.82 -0.97
CA LYS A 216 17.68 18.04 -0.92
C LYS A 216 18.50 18.21 -2.18
N LYS A 217 19.15 17.15 -2.67
CA LYS A 217 19.90 17.15 -3.94
C LYS A 217 19.00 17.48 -5.13
N TYR A 218 17.80 16.93 -5.18
CA TYR A 218 16.87 17.13 -6.28
C TYR A 218 16.28 18.52 -6.29
N PHE A 219 15.77 19.00 -5.15
CA PHE A 219 15.09 20.30 -5.05
C PHE A 219 16.03 21.50 -4.98
N SER A 220 17.30 21.32 -4.59
CA SER A 220 18.29 22.40 -4.64
C SER A 220 18.45 23.00 -6.06
N LYS A 221 18.24 22.18 -7.08
CA LYS A 221 18.29 22.60 -8.50
C LYS A 221 17.02 23.35 -8.95
N LYS A 222 15.94 23.30 -8.18
CA LYS A 222 14.60 23.81 -8.57
C LYS A 222 14.15 25.05 -7.76
N SER A 223 14.89 25.50 -6.78
CA SER A 223 14.54 26.63 -5.87
C SER A 223 13.15 26.50 -5.22
N VAL A 224 12.71 25.25 -4.92
CA VAL A 224 11.43 24.96 -4.27
C VAL A 224 11.60 25.04 -2.76
N LYS A 225 10.70 25.77 -2.08
CA LYS A 225 10.64 25.81 -0.61
C LYS A 225 9.98 24.56 -0.04
N LYS A 226 10.43 24.17 1.17
CA LYS A 226 9.79 23.06 1.90
C LYS A 226 8.33 23.39 2.22
N SER A 227 7.44 22.43 1.99
CA SER A 227 6.00 22.54 2.30
C SER A 227 5.38 21.18 2.62
N GLY A 228 4.53 21.15 3.64
CA GLY A 228 3.90 19.90 4.08
C GLY A 228 4.88 18.97 4.80
N PHE A 229 4.45 17.70 4.95
CA PHE A 229 5.17 16.72 5.74
C PHE A 229 5.26 15.37 5.00
N LEU A 230 6.40 14.70 5.18
CA LEU A 230 6.56 13.27 4.92
C LEU A 230 6.76 12.59 6.28
N LEU A 231 5.75 11.89 6.75
CA LEU A 231 5.73 11.16 8.01
C LEU A 231 6.05 9.70 7.75
N ILE A 232 7.20 9.24 8.23
CA ILE A 232 7.67 7.85 8.09
C ILE A 232 7.43 7.14 9.41
N THR A 233 6.56 6.14 9.36
CA THR A 233 6.15 5.32 10.50
C THR A 233 6.46 3.84 10.24
N SER A 234 6.27 3.00 11.24
CA SER A 234 6.47 1.56 11.12
C SER A 234 5.26 0.79 11.66
N ARG A 235 5.09 -0.44 11.17
CA ARG A 235 4.05 -1.36 11.63
C ARG A 235 4.10 -1.60 13.14
N PHE A 236 5.26 -1.41 13.77
CA PHE A 236 5.42 -1.57 15.21
C PHE A 236 4.63 -0.57 16.06
N ILE A 237 4.18 0.54 15.51
CA ILE A 237 3.29 1.47 16.22
C ILE A 237 2.00 0.77 16.64
N ASP A 238 1.46 -0.12 15.79
CA ASP A 238 0.26 -0.89 16.10
C ASP A 238 0.23 -2.23 15.35
N LEU A 239 0.80 -3.27 15.95
CA LEU A 239 0.78 -4.63 15.40
C LEU A 239 -0.62 -5.25 15.39
N ALA A 240 -1.53 -4.72 16.18
CA ALA A 240 -2.89 -5.23 16.31
C ALA A 240 -3.88 -4.59 15.32
N ALA A 241 -3.53 -3.46 14.68
CA ALA A 241 -4.42 -2.79 13.75
C ALA A 241 -4.91 -3.70 12.60
N PRO A 242 -4.09 -4.58 11.98
CA PRO A 242 -4.56 -5.44 10.90
C PRO A 242 -5.63 -6.46 11.29
N VAL A 243 -5.72 -6.81 12.57
CA VAL A 243 -6.69 -7.78 13.06
C VAL A 243 -7.95 -7.14 13.63
N GLN A 244 -8.00 -5.81 13.73
CA GLN A 244 -9.20 -5.10 14.16
C GLN A 244 -10.30 -5.15 13.10
N PHE A 245 -11.53 -5.17 13.59
CA PHE A 245 -12.73 -5.16 12.76
C PHE A 245 -13.39 -3.78 12.81
N GLU A 246 -13.94 -3.32 11.67
CA GLU A 246 -14.63 -2.02 11.57
C GLU A 246 -15.80 -2.11 10.59
N LEU A 247 -16.85 -1.31 10.81
CA LEU A 247 -18.06 -1.28 9.98
C LEU A 247 -17.99 -0.30 8.79
N ILE A 248 -16.80 0.22 8.48
CA ILE A 248 -16.60 1.11 7.34
C ILE A 248 -16.66 0.29 6.04
N TYR A 249 -17.35 0.83 5.04
CA TYR A 249 -17.68 0.13 3.79
C TYR A 249 -16.45 -0.40 3.05
N HIS A 250 -15.41 0.43 2.89
CA HIS A 250 -14.15 0.00 2.28
C HIS A 250 -13.54 -1.23 2.99
N HIS A 251 -13.44 -1.17 4.33
CA HIS A 251 -12.91 -2.26 5.12
C HIS A 251 -13.72 -3.56 4.95
N LEU A 252 -15.06 -3.45 5.01
CA LEU A 252 -15.94 -4.60 4.85
C LEU A 252 -15.86 -5.25 3.47
N LEU A 253 -15.78 -4.44 2.40
CA LEU A 253 -15.60 -4.93 1.04
C LEU A 253 -14.30 -5.70 0.88
N MET A 254 -13.18 -5.13 1.35
CA MET A 254 -11.85 -5.76 1.21
C MET A 254 -11.73 -7.03 2.07
N ASP A 255 -12.26 -7.02 3.31
CA ASP A 255 -12.22 -8.20 4.18
C ASP A 255 -13.12 -9.35 3.69
N SER A 256 -14.26 -9.01 3.04
CA SER A 256 -15.25 -10.01 2.61
C SER A 256 -14.97 -10.58 1.23
N TYR A 257 -14.53 -9.77 0.28
CA TYR A 257 -14.55 -10.10 -1.16
C TYR A 257 -13.20 -10.08 -1.85
N LYS A 258 -12.13 -9.59 -1.22
CA LYS A 258 -10.79 -9.69 -1.80
C LYS A 258 -10.31 -11.14 -1.79
N LYS A 259 -9.83 -11.64 -2.93
CA LYS A 259 -9.21 -12.98 -2.99
C LYS A 259 -7.80 -12.95 -2.41
N LYS A 260 -7.43 -14.07 -1.82
CA LYS A 260 -6.04 -14.34 -1.43
C LYS A 260 -5.13 -14.28 -2.67
N ASN A 261 -3.98 -13.62 -2.53
CA ASN A 261 -2.96 -13.48 -3.58
C ASN A 261 -3.41 -12.71 -4.83
N GLU A 262 -4.48 -11.86 -4.73
CA GLU A 262 -4.83 -10.99 -5.84
C GLU A 262 -3.81 -9.85 -5.96
N LYS A 263 -3.23 -9.73 -7.16
CA LYS A 263 -2.21 -8.72 -7.46
C LYS A 263 -2.73 -7.28 -7.40
N PHE A 264 -4.00 -7.09 -7.76
CA PHE A 264 -4.64 -5.79 -7.71
C PHE A 264 -5.34 -5.60 -6.36
N TYR A 265 -4.85 -4.67 -5.56
CA TYR A 265 -5.36 -4.42 -4.22
C TYR A 265 -6.86 -4.17 -4.15
N ASN A 266 -7.37 -3.34 -5.05
CA ASN A 266 -8.76 -2.88 -5.10
C ASN A 266 -9.69 -3.76 -5.95
N LYS A 267 -9.26 -4.96 -6.32
CA LYS A 267 -10.06 -5.92 -7.07
C LYS A 267 -10.81 -6.86 -6.13
N ILE A 268 -12.12 -6.87 -6.25
CA ILE A 268 -13.02 -7.76 -5.49
C ILE A 268 -13.71 -8.77 -6.39
N PHE A 269 -14.15 -9.88 -5.80
CA PHE A 269 -14.75 -11.00 -6.51
C PHE A 269 -16.11 -11.33 -5.91
N LEU A 270 -17.14 -11.03 -6.67
CA LEU A 270 -18.53 -11.25 -6.28
C LEU A 270 -19.03 -12.58 -6.83
N LYS A 271 -19.48 -13.47 -5.99
CA LYS A 271 -20.13 -14.71 -6.39
C LYS A 271 -21.61 -14.46 -6.61
N THR A 272 -22.07 -14.54 -7.85
CA THR A 272 -23.49 -14.64 -8.19
C THR A 272 -23.89 -16.11 -8.39
N LYS A 273 -25.20 -16.41 -8.50
CA LYS A 273 -25.71 -17.78 -8.65
C LYS A 273 -25.02 -18.56 -9.79
N ASN A 274 -24.64 -17.88 -10.88
CA ASN A 274 -24.13 -18.51 -12.10
C ASN A 274 -22.71 -18.06 -12.49
N LYS A 275 -22.07 -17.10 -11.79
CA LYS A 275 -20.86 -16.45 -12.28
C LYS A 275 -20.08 -15.77 -11.15
N THR A 276 -18.78 -15.81 -11.23
CA THR A 276 -17.95 -14.91 -10.41
C THR A 276 -17.71 -13.63 -11.21
N LEU A 277 -18.19 -12.49 -10.71
CA LEU A 277 -17.94 -11.19 -11.29
C LEU A 277 -16.70 -10.58 -10.63
N GLU A 278 -15.84 -10.00 -11.45
CA GLU A 278 -14.69 -9.23 -11.00
C GLU A 278 -15.03 -7.75 -11.07
N LYS A 279 -14.80 -7.03 -9.99
CA LYS A 279 -15.01 -5.58 -9.93
C LYS A 279 -13.76 -4.90 -9.37
N VAL A 280 -13.33 -3.84 -10.02
CA VAL A 280 -12.27 -2.95 -9.52
C VAL A 280 -12.95 -1.77 -8.84
N LEU A 281 -12.59 -1.53 -7.58
CA LEU A 281 -13.07 -0.42 -6.76
C LEU A 281 -12.00 0.67 -6.75
N ASP A 282 -12.12 1.63 -7.64
CA ASP A 282 -11.17 2.74 -7.76
C ASP A 282 -11.88 4.10 -7.86
N TYR A 283 -11.11 5.13 -8.11
CA TYR A 283 -11.63 6.50 -8.26
C TYR A 283 -12.66 6.69 -9.40
N LYS A 284 -12.82 5.72 -10.30
CA LYS A 284 -13.79 5.76 -11.41
C LYS A 284 -15.18 5.35 -10.97
N ASP A 285 -15.31 4.64 -9.85
CA ASP A 285 -16.58 4.27 -9.26
C ASP A 285 -17.07 5.40 -8.35
N GLU A 286 -18.06 6.17 -8.83
CA GLU A 286 -18.56 7.37 -8.14
C GLU A 286 -19.22 7.05 -6.81
N LEU A 287 -20.02 5.97 -6.75
CA LEU A 287 -20.68 5.56 -5.51
C LEU A 287 -19.71 5.00 -4.51
N TYR A 288 -18.75 4.20 -4.96
CA TYR A 288 -17.67 3.75 -4.08
C TYR A 288 -16.92 4.94 -3.47
N ASN A 289 -16.53 5.92 -4.28
CA ASN A 289 -15.84 7.11 -3.77
C ASN A 289 -16.69 7.94 -2.79
N LYS A 290 -18.00 7.98 -3.00
CA LYS A 290 -18.92 8.67 -2.09
C LYS A 290 -19.05 7.96 -0.76
N TYR A 291 -19.09 6.61 -0.78
CA TYR A 291 -19.45 5.81 0.39
C TYR A 291 -18.28 5.10 1.07
N LYS A 292 -17.10 5.01 0.46
CA LYS A 292 -15.99 4.16 0.95
C LYS A 292 -15.56 4.42 2.40
N SER A 293 -15.67 5.66 2.88
CA SER A 293 -15.33 6.06 4.26
C SER A 293 -16.53 6.15 5.20
N MET A 294 -17.73 5.77 4.76
CA MET A 294 -18.95 5.79 5.58
C MET A 294 -19.18 4.44 6.26
N TYR A 295 -19.92 4.45 7.35
CA TYR A 295 -20.40 3.22 7.98
C TYR A 295 -21.49 2.56 7.14
N ILE A 296 -21.50 1.22 7.14
CA ILE A 296 -22.42 0.44 6.29
C ILE A 296 -23.91 0.80 6.53
N TYR A 297 -24.30 1.07 7.77
CA TYR A 297 -25.68 1.40 8.12
C TYR A 297 -26.10 2.80 7.63
N GLU A 298 -25.19 3.76 7.60
CA GLU A 298 -25.41 5.07 7.00
C GLU A 298 -25.65 4.94 5.49
N ILE A 299 -24.90 4.06 4.83
CA ILE A 299 -25.04 3.83 3.39
C ILE A 299 -26.38 3.18 3.08
N LEU A 300 -26.81 2.20 3.87
CA LEU A 300 -28.11 1.55 3.66
C LEU A 300 -29.29 2.51 3.76
N GLN A 301 -29.16 3.57 4.56
CA GLN A 301 -30.15 4.64 4.62
C GLN A 301 -30.04 5.58 3.41
N ASN A 302 -28.84 6.08 3.11
CA ASN A 302 -28.61 7.14 2.15
C ASN A 302 -28.71 6.67 0.68
N ILE A 303 -28.36 5.42 0.37
CA ILE A 303 -28.27 4.94 -1.01
C ILE A 303 -29.63 4.90 -1.71
N ASN A 304 -30.72 4.64 -0.97
CA ASN A 304 -32.07 4.64 -1.51
C ASN A 304 -32.56 6.07 -1.79
N ASP A 305 -32.19 7.02 -0.92
CA ASP A 305 -32.53 8.45 -1.10
C ASP A 305 -31.75 9.01 -2.28
N ASP A 306 -30.46 8.69 -2.40
CA ASP A 306 -29.65 9.06 -3.56
C ASP A 306 -30.22 8.49 -4.89
N LEU A 307 -30.68 7.23 -4.86
CA LEU A 307 -31.33 6.62 -6.03
C LEU A 307 -32.65 7.31 -6.36
N ALA A 308 -33.42 7.69 -5.35
CA ALA A 308 -34.67 8.41 -5.55
C ALA A 308 -34.45 9.83 -6.11
N GLU A 309 -33.40 10.51 -5.63
CA GLU A 309 -32.97 11.81 -6.15
C GLU A 309 -32.46 11.69 -7.60
N PHE A 310 -31.66 10.69 -7.89
CA PHE A 310 -31.17 10.39 -9.24
C PHE A 310 -32.35 10.18 -10.21
N LYS A 311 -33.41 9.44 -9.81
CA LYS A 311 -34.59 9.20 -10.65
C LYS A 311 -35.36 10.48 -10.94
N LYS A 312 -35.30 11.50 -10.07
CA LYS A 312 -35.93 12.83 -10.28
C LYS A 312 -35.07 13.76 -11.11
N SER A 313 -33.78 13.47 -11.28
CA SER A 313 -32.87 14.29 -12.10
C SER A 313 -33.22 14.22 -13.57
N ASP A 314 -32.75 15.21 -14.38
CA ASP A 314 -32.97 15.26 -15.82
C ASP A 314 -32.64 13.96 -16.55
N VAL A 315 -31.57 13.28 -16.12
CA VAL A 315 -31.16 11.99 -16.69
C VAL A 315 -32.15 10.88 -16.30
N GLY A 316 -32.65 10.89 -15.07
CA GLY A 316 -33.63 9.94 -14.55
C GLY A 316 -35.01 10.14 -15.15
N ALA A 317 -35.46 11.39 -15.23
CA ALA A 317 -36.77 11.78 -15.77
C ALA A 317 -36.95 11.43 -17.26
N LEU A 318 -35.88 11.48 -18.05
CA LEU A 318 -35.90 11.09 -19.48
C LEU A 318 -36.26 9.61 -19.71
N SER A 319 -36.06 8.76 -18.71
CA SER A 319 -36.50 7.36 -18.79
C SER A 319 -38.02 7.20 -18.65
N ALA A 320 -38.67 8.13 -17.96
CA ALA A 320 -40.15 8.18 -17.81
C ALA A 320 -40.85 8.73 -19.04
N LEU A 321 -40.16 9.56 -19.84
CA LEU A 321 -40.72 10.23 -21.02
C LEU A 321 -40.83 9.33 -22.28
N LYS A 322 -40.74 8.01 -22.15
CA LYS A 322 -40.99 7.08 -23.26
C LYS A 322 -42.37 7.19 -23.89
N ASN A 323 -43.29 7.95 -23.30
CA ASN A 323 -44.66 7.99 -23.69
C ASN A 323 -45.14 9.34 -24.33
N GLU A 324 -44.28 10.35 -24.42
CA GLU A 324 -44.69 11.63 -25.06
C GLU A 324 -43.93 11.86 -26.38
N LYS A 325 -44.70 11.90 -27.45
CA LYS A 325 -44.27 12.16 -28.84
C LYS A 325 -43.95 13.64 -29.04
N ASN A 326 -42.81 14.11 -28.57
CA ASN A 326 -42.30 15.43 -28.95
C ASN A 326 -40.85 15.32 -29.43
N ASN A 327 -40.47 16.13 -30.42
CA ASN A 327 -39.20 16.19 -31.12
C ASN A 327 -37.98 16.20 -30.16
N ILE A 328 -37.58 15.03 -29.69
CA ILE A 328 -36.40 14.84 -28.85
C ILE A 328 -35.23 14.65 -29.82
N ASP A 329 -34.18 15.45 -29.65
CA ASP A 329 -32.89 15.19 -30.33
C ASP A 329 -32.41 13.75 -30.00
N LEU A 330 -32.51 12.88 -31.00
CA LEU A 330 -32.30 11.46 -30.88
C LEU A 330 -30.87 11.16 -30.32
N ASN A 331 -29.87 11.98 -30.64
CA ASN A 331 -28.50 11.84 -30.17
C ASN A 331 -28.38 12.11 -28.66
N ASN A 332 -29.05 13.13 -28.16
CA ASN A 332 -29.11 13.44 -26.74
C ASN A 332 -29.92 12.40 -25.96
N ALA A 333 -31.01 11.89 -26.52
CA ALA A 333 -31.78 10.80 -25.92
C ALA A 333 -30.97 9.50 -25.79
N VAL A 334 -30.20 9.11 -26.81
CA VAL A 334 -29.33 7.92 -26.76
C VAL A 334 -28.22 8.08 -25.75
N LYS A 335 -27.54 9.25 -25.69
CA LYS A 335 -26.52 9.53 -24.69
C LYS A 335 -27.07 9.48 -23.27
N ASN A 336 -28.22 10.08 -23.04
CA ASN A 336 -28.85 10.11 -21.72
C ASN A 336 -29.38 8.73 -21.30
N MET A 337 -29.86 7.90 -22.23
CA MET A 337 -30.26 6.52 -21.97
C MET A 337 -29.07 5.67 -21.53
N SER A 338 -27.89 5.79 -22.20
CA SER A 338 -26.67 5.08 -21.82
C SER A 338 -26.18 5.52 -20.43
N LYS A 339 -26.27 6.83 -20.14
CA LYS A 339 -25.93 7.40 -18.84
C LYS A 339 -26.87 6.90 -17.73
N TYR A 340 -28.18 6.92 -18.01
CA TYR A 340 -29.19 6.38 -17.09
C TYR A 340 -28.94 4.92 -16.77
N GLN A 341 -28.73 4.08 -17.79
CA GLN A 341 -28.44 2.65 -17.62
C GLN A 341 -27.17 2.41 -16.79
N TYR A 342 -26.13 3.21 -17.02
CA TYR A 342 -24.90 3.15 -16.23
C TYR A 342 -25.17 3.39 -14.74
N TYR A 343 -25.87 4.48 -14.38
CA TYR A 343 -26.15 4.78 -12.97
C TYR A 343 -27.09 3.78 -12.32
N VAL A 344 -28.12 3.32 -13.02
CA VAL A 344 -29.02 2.27 -12.50
C VAL A 344 -28.26 1.01 -12.18
N ASN A 345 -27.35 0.59 -13.05
CA ASN A 345 -26.50 -0.58 -12.81
C ASN A 345 -25.57 -0.33 -11.61
N LEU A 346 -24.94 0.84 -11.53
CA LEU A 346 -24.04 1.22 -10.46
C LEU A 346 -24.73 1.21 -9.09
N TYR A 347 -25.91 1.84 -8.98
CA TYR A 347 -26.73 1.80 -7.76
C TYR A 347 -27.13 0.36 -7.39
N SER A 348 -27.61 -0.41 -8.36
CA SER A 348 -28.01 -1.80 -8.14
C SER A 348 -26.87 -2.66 -7.62
N GLU A 349 -25.66 -2.48 -8.15
CA GLU A 349 -24.46 -3.20 -7.69
C GLU A 349 -24.13 -2.86 -6.24
N HIS A 350 -24.11 -1.57 -5.87
CA HIS A 350 -23.78 -1.15 -4.51
C HIS A 350 -24.88 -1.52 -3.50
N ILE A 351 -26.16 -1.46 -3.86
CA ILE A 351 -27.27 -1.94 -3.03
C ILE A 351 -27.12 -3.44 -2.76
N ASN A 352 -26.81 -4.23 -3.79
CA ASN A 352 -26.57 -5.66 -3.64
C ASN A 352 -25.36 -5.95 -2.74
N LEU A 353 -24.25 -5.21 -2.90
CA LEU A 353 -23.08 -5.32 -2.05
C LEU A 353 -23.40 -5.02 -0.59
N CYS A 354 -24.09 -3.93 -0.32
CA CYS A 354 -24.50 -3.56 1.04
C CYS A 354 -25.43 -4.61 1.66
N THR A 355 -26.38 -5.15 0.87
CA THR A 355 -27.33 -6.19 1.32
C THR A 355 -26.59 -7.49 1.66
N GLU A 356 -25.63 -7.91 0.85
CA GLU A 356 -24.84 -9.13 1.12
C GLU A 356 -23.91 -8.93 2.32
N ILE A 357 -23.30 -7.76 2.49
CA ILE A 357 -22.53 -7.40 3.67
C ILE A 357 -23.40 -7.48 4.93
N ASP A 358 -24.59 -6.89 4.92
CA ASP A 358 -25.54 -6.95 6.06
C ASP A 358 -25.87 -8.39 6.46
N LYS A 359 -26.07 -9.29 5.48
CA LYS A 359 -26.27 -10.72 5.76
C LYS A 359 -25.03 -11.36 6.42
N ILE A 360 -23.82 -11.01 5.99
CA ILE A 360 -22.56 -11.49 6.60
C ILE A 360 -22.46 -10.99 8.03
N LEU A 361 -22.73 -9.69 8.28
CA LEU A 361 -22.66 -9.08 9.61
C LEU A 361 -23.62 -9.74 10.58
N LYS A 362 -24.87 -10.00 10.16
CA LYS A 362 -25.88 -10.68 10.98
C LYS A 362 -25.52 -12.13 11.25
N ARG A 363 -25.09 -12.89 10.23
CA ARG A 363 -24.71 -14.30 10.39
C ARG A 363 -23.55 -14.49 11.37
N ARG A 364 -22.56 -13.59 11.36
CA ARG A 364 -21.33 -13.66 12.19
C ARG A 364 -21.47 -12.95 13.54
N ASN A 365 -22.63 -12.42 13.87
CA ASN A 365 -22.86 -11.64 15.11
C ASN A 365 -21.83 -10.51 15.30
N ILE A 366 -21.53 -9.75 14.22
CA ILE A 366 -20.44 -8.78 14.21
C ILE A 366 -20.64 -7.64 15.20
N MET A 367 -21.87 -7.28 15.54
CA MET A 367 -22.14 -6.25 16.57
C MET A 367 -21.65 -6.70 17.96
N ASP A 368 -21.93 -7.95 18.34
CA ASP A 368 -21.40 -8.54 19.58
C ASP A 368 -19.86 -8.61 19.54
N LEU A 369 -19.29 -9.01 18.39
CA LEU A 369 -17.84 -9.06 18.17
C LEU A 369 -17.18 -7.69 18.40
N LEU A 370 -17.77 -6.63 17.87
CA LEU A 370 -17.29 -5.26 18.05
C LEU A 370 -17.38 -4.79 19.50
N ASP A 371 -18.42 -5.16 20.22
CA ASP A 371 -18.53 -4.82 21.64
C ASP A 371 -17.46 -5.53 22.48
N VAL A 372 -17.21 -6.82 22.20
CA VAL A 372 -16.09 -7.57 22.79
C VAL A 372 -14.75 -6.93 22.42
N GLN A 373 -14.54 -6.59 21.16
CA GLN A 373 -13.31 -5.90 20.69
C GLN A 373 -13.11 -4.56 21.41
N LYS A 374 -14.16 -3.74 21.54
CA LYS A 374 -14.11 -2.46 22.26
C LYS A 374 -13.70 -2.66 23.72
N THR A 375 -14.25 -3.66 24.39
CA THR A 375 -13.92 -4.00 25.78
C THR A 375 -12.45 -4.39 25.92
N ILE A 376 -11.92 -5.21 25.02
CA ILE A 376 -10.51 -5.66 25.03
C ILE A 376 -9.56 -4.46 24.81
N ILE A 377 -9.81 -3.63 23.80
CA ILE A 377 -8.91 -2.53 23.44
C ILE A 377 -8.95 -1.41 24.48
N SER A 378 -10.13 -1.03 24.96
CA SER A 378 -10.27 0.04 25.96
C SER A 378 -9.88 -0.38 27.36
N LYS A 379 -9.77 -1.70 27.60
CA LYS A 379 -9.61 -2.29 28.96
C LYS A 379 -10.75 -1.93 29.94
N MET A 380 -11.93 -1.58 29.39
CA MET A 380 -13.10 -1.16 30.15
C MET A 380 -14.36 -1.87 29.66
N ASN A 381 -15.29 -2.16 30.55
CA ASN A 381 -16.62 -2.63 30.19
C ASN A 381 -17.52 -1.45 29.73
N ASN A 382 -18.74 -1.75 29.27
CA ASN A 382 -19.73 -0.77 28.83
C ASN A 382 -20.15 0.26 29.88
N LYS A 383 -19.94 -0.05 31.20
CA LYS A 383 -20.19 0.86 32.33
C LYS A 383 -18.95 1.75 32.63
N GLY A 384 -17.86 1.63 31.86
CA GLY A 384 -16.62 2.36 32.09
C GLY A 384 -15.77 1.87 33.26
N LYS A 385 -16.05 0.66 33.78
CA LYS A 385 -15.24 0.02 34.83
C LYS A 385 -14.09 -0.73 34.16
N LYS A 386 -12.88 -0.59 34.75
CA LYS A 386 -11.69 -1.32 34.27
C LYS A 386 -11.90 -2.83 34.38
N CYS A 387 -11.58 -3.55 33.32
CA CYS A 387 -11.65 -5.01 33.28
C CYS A 387 -10.35 -5.62 33.77
N SER A 388 -10.47 -6.66 34.62
CA SER A 388 -9.37 -7.53 35.01
C SER A 388 -9.16 -8.62 33.97
N GLU A 389 -8.07 -9.38 34.09
CA GLU A 389 -7.78 -10.54 33.23
C GLU A 389 -8.91 -11.59 33.31
N ASN A 390 -9.41 -11.88 34.52
CA ASN A 390 -10.52 -12.80 34.74
C ASN A 390 -11.82 -12.33 34.09
N ASP A 391 -12.07 -11.00 34.02
CA ASP A 391 -13.22 -10.45 33.30
C ASP A 391 -13.11 -10.73 31.78
N ILE A 392 -11.91 -10.61 31.22
CA ILE A 392 -11.67 -10.90 29.79
C ILE A 392 -11.81 -12.38 29.48
N ILE A 393 -11.26 -13.27 30.32
CA ILE A 393 -11.43 -14.72 30.19
C ILE A 393 -12.92 -15.09 30.26
N SER A 394 -13.65 -14.54 31.24
CA SER A 394 -15.09 -14.75 31.39
C SER A 394 -15.88 -14.20 30.19
N LEU A 395 -15.46 -13.06 29.64
CA LEU A 395 -16.06 -12.50 28.44
C LEU A 395 -15.95 -13.48 27.24
N ILE A 396 -14.79 -14.06 26.98
CA ILE A 396 -14.62 -15.04 25.92
C ILE A 396 -15.45 -16.30 26.17
N LYS A 397 -15.51 -16.79 27.42
CA LYS A 397 -16.35 -17.93 27.79
C LYS A 397 -17.84 -17.70 27.49
N ASN A 398 -18.34 -16.49 27.71
CA ASN A 398 -19.74 -16.12 27.43
C ASN A 398 -20.09 -16.08 25.94
N TYR A 399 -19.11 -15.89 25.06
CA TYR A 399 -19.30 -15.80 23.61
C TYR A 399 -18.80 -17.03 22.85
N LYS A 400 -18.39 -18.11 23.55
CA LYS A 400 -17.75 -19.30 22.94
C LYS A 400 -18.54 -19.93 21.80
N ASP A 401 -19.88 -19.86 21.83
CA ASP A 401 -20.79 -20.45 20.84
C ASP A 401 -21.24 -19.46 19.75
N LYS A 402 -20.82 -18.18 19.82
CA LYS A 402 -21.37 -17.13 18.98
C LYS A 402 -20.52 -16.76 17.79
N PHE A 403 -19.20 -16.98 17.85
CA PHE A 403 -18.26 -16.51 16.83
C PHE A 403 -17.61 -17.66 16.06
N GLU A 404 -17.24 -17.38 14.82
CA GLU A 404 -16.45 -18.30 13.99
C GLU A 404 -14.98 -18.36 14.49
N LYS A 405 -14.26 -19.45 14.18
CA LYS A 405 -12.84 -19.63 14.55
C LYS A 405 -11.97 -18.42 14.18
N ILE A 406 -12.20 -17.84 12.99
CA ILE A 406 -11.42 -16.69 12.51
C ILE A 406 -11.66 -15.42 13.33
N ASP A 407 -12.86 -15.25 13.88
CA ASP A 407 -13.19 -14.14 14.75
C ASP A 407 -12.50 -14.27 16.10
N PHE A 408 -12.48 -15.49 16.65
CA PHE A 408 -11.69 -15.78 17.84
C PHE A 408 -10.20 -15.57 17.62
N MET A 409 -9.65 -15.98 16.47
CA MET A 409 -8.25 -15.74 16.14
C MET A 409 -7.91 -14.24 16.22
N ARG A 410 -8.78 -13.37 15.69
CA ARG A 410 -8.62 -11.91 15.76
C ARG A 410 -8.71 -11.40 17.20
N LEU A 411 -9.74 -11.83 17.97
CA LEU A 411 -9.91 -11.44 19.36
C LEU A 411 -8.74 -11.91 20.25
N LEU A 412 -8.25 -13.14 20.08
CA LEU A 412 -7.13 -13.68 20.85
C LEU A 412 -5.84 -12.91 20.58
N CYS A 413 -5.62 -12.51 19.33
CA CYS A 413 -4.53 -11.60 18.98
C CYS A 413 -4.65 -10.25 19.69
N LEU A 414 -5.86 -9.67 19.77
CA LEU A 414 -6.11 -8.42 20.50
C LEU A 414 -5.94 -8.57 22.01
N ILE A 415 -6.39 -9.70 22.56
CA ILE A 415 -6.20 -10.01 23.99
C ILE A 415 -4.70 -10.08 24.30
N LYS A 416 -3.95 -10.89 23.55
CA LYS A 416 -2.51 -11.05 23.83
C LYS A 416 -1.71 -9.76 23.62
N TYR A 417 -2.18 -8.88 22.72
CA TYR A 417 -1.60 -7.55 22.52
C TYR A 417 -1.88 -6.59 23.68
N ASN A 418 -3.11 -6.59 24.24
CA ASN A 418 -3.53 -5.63 25.27
C ASN A 418 -3.34 -6.18 26.71
N TYR A 419 -3.37 -7.49 26.89
CA TYR A 419 -3.21 -8.19 28.16
C TYR A 419 -2.11 -9.25 28.01
N PRO A 420 -0.84 -8.85 27.97
CA PRO A 420 0.27 -9.76 27.72
C PRO A 420 0.45 -10.83 28.80
N GLU A 421 -0.05 -10.56 30.02
CA GLU A 421 0.05 -11.44 31.18
C GLU A 421 -0.92 -12.64 31.12
N ILE A 422 -2.02 -12.51 30.36
CA ILE A 422 -3.00 -13.60 30.25
C ILE A 422 -2.36 -14.84 29.65
N GLU A 423 -2.41 -15.94 30.38
CA GLU A 423 -2.07 -17.26 29.88
C GLU A 423 -3.17 -17.76 28.94
N MET A 424 -2.80 -18.05 27.71
CA MET A 424 -3.78 -18.39 26.67
C MET A 424 -4.31 -19.82 26.76
N ASP A 425 -3.64 -20.70 27.55
CA ASP A 425 -3.97 -22.12 27.61
C ASP A 425 -5.38 -22.38 28.21
N GLU A 426 -5.81 -21.59 29.18
CA GLU A 426 -7.16 -21.64 29.70
C GLU A 426 -8.20 -21.28 28.64
N ILE A 427 -7.94 -20.24 27.87
CA ILE A 427 -8.85 -19.81 26.80
C ILE A 427 -8.88 -20.86 25.69
N PHE A 428 -7.70 -21.41 25.29
CA PHE A 428 -7.64 -22.47 24.29
C PHE A 428 -8.45 -23.70 24.73
N SER A 429 -8.32 -24.16 25.97
CA SER A 429 -9.06 -25.31 26.48
C SER A 429 -10.57 -25.10 26.43
N VAL A 430 -11.05 -23.90 26.76
CA VAL A 430 -12.48 -23.54 26.64
C VAL A 430 -12.96 -23.56 25.19
N LEU A 431 -12.18 -23.04 24.26
CA LEU A 431 -12.55 -23.02 22.84
C LEU A 431 -12.44 -24.40 22.19
N GLU A 432 -11.45 -25.22 22.59
CA GLU A 432 -11.31 -26.61 22.16
C GLU A 432 -12.50 -27.46 22.58
N SER A 433 -13.05 -27.23 23.78
CA SER A 433 -14.28 -27.91 24.25
C SER A 433 -15.49 -27.61 23.35
N ASN A 434 -15.46 -26.53 22.58
CA ASN A 434 -16.45 -26.11 21.60
C ASN A 434 -16.04 -26.41 20.13
N ASN A 435 -15.13 -27.35 19.93
CA ASN A 435 -14.62 -27.72 18.60
C ASN A 435 -13.89 -26.59 17.84
N ILE A 436 -13.41 -25.55 18.54
CA ILE A 436 -12.61 -24.47 17.96
C ILE A 436 -11.13 -24.74 18.28
N ILE A 437 -10.45 -25.46 17.40
CA ILE A 437 -9.08 -25.93 17.61
C ILE A 437 -8.12 -25.03 16.83
N PHE A 438 -7.08 -24.50 17.50
CA PHE A 438 -6.03 -23.72 16.89
C PHE A 438 -4.79 -24.57 16.61
N SER A 439 -4.24 -24.47 15.43
CA SER A 439 -2.98 -25.11 15.05
C SER A 439 -1.80 -24.50 15.80
N THR A 440 -0.67 -25.21 15.84
CA THR A 440 0.56 -24.69 16.47
C THR A 440 1.02 -23.39 15.83
N ALA A 441 0.86 -23.22 14.51
CA ALA A 441 1.19 -21.98 13.82
C ALA A 441 0.29 -20.81 14.26
N GLU A 442 -1.02 -21.03 14.37
CA GLU A 442 -1.97 -20.02 14.86
C GLU A 442 -1.68 -19.61 16.30
N LYS A 443 -1.37 -20.56 17.18
CA LYS A 443 -0.95 -20.29 18.58
C LYS A 443 0.36 -19.47 18.62
N LYS A 444 1.31 -19.74 17.73
CA LYS A 444 2.53 -18.92 17.61
C LYS A 444 2.25 -17.49 17.16
N ILE A 445 1.35 -17.29 16.21
CA ILE A 445 0.94 -15.96 15.74
C ILE A 445 0.31 -15.15 16.85
N ILE A 446 -0.64 -15.75 17.63
CA ILE A 446 -1.28 -15.08 18.76
C ILE A 446 -0.23 -14.60 19.78
N ASN A 447 0.73 -15.45 20.11
CA ASN A 447 1.78 -15.13 21.08
C ASN A 447 2.81 -14.10 20.53
N PHE A 448 2.99 -14.03 19.21
CA PHE A 448 3.92 -13.08 18.59
C PHE A 448 3.50 -11.62 18.81
N LEU A 449 2.22 -11.32 18.78
CA LEU A 449 1.75 -9.93 18.94
C LEU A 449 2.17 -9.30 20.27
N ASN A 450 2.34 -10.11 21.30
CA ASN A 450 2.97 -9.66 22.55
C ASN A 450 4.49 -9.46 22.39
N LYS A 451 5.18 -10.45 21.83
CA LYS A 451 6.64 -10.40 21.64
C LYS A 451 7.04 -9.30 20.65
N GLY A 452 6.22 -9.02 19.65
CA GLY A 452 6.44 -7.92 18.71
C GLY A 452 6.51 -6.55 19.39
N LYS A 453 5.78 -6.35 20.51
CA LYS A 453 5.93 -5.14 21.34
C LYS A 453 7.32 -5.02 21.95
N SER A 454 7.96 -6.13 22.34
CA SER A 454 9.29 -6.14 22.93
C SER A 454 10.42 -5.89 21.96
N LEU A 455 10.15 -5.89 20.64
CA LEU A 455 11.12 -5.53 19.61
C LEU A 455 11.36 -4.01 19.53
N ILE A 456 10.45 -3.23 20.09
CA ILE A 456 10.61 -1.78 20.33
C ILE A 456 10.54 -1.57 21.84
N ASN A 457 11.17 -0.53 22.32
CA ASN A 457 11.12 -0.17 23.73
C ASN A 457 9.65 -0.05 24.19
N LEU A 458 9.22 -0.93 25.12
CA LEU A 458 7.85 -0.99 25.64
C LEU A 458 7.42 0.33 26.26
N ASP A 459 8.30 0.95 27.06
CA ASP A 459 8.01 2.22 27.75
C ASP A 459 7.63 3.31 26.75
N SER A 460 8.26 3.31 25.59
CA SER A 460 8.05 4.29 24.51
C SER A 460 6.70 4.10 23.80
N LEU A 461 6.25 2.87 23.61
CA LEU A 461 4.92 2.60 23.06
C LEU A 461 3.81 2.97 24.05
N GLU A 462 4.01 2.74 25.34
CA GLU A 462 3.07 3.18 26.37
C GLU A 462 2.99 4.71 26.45
N GLU A 463 4.12 5.39 26.31
CA GLU A 463 4.16 6.85 26.27
C GLU A 463 3.44 7.40 25.03
N LEU A 464 3.62 6.77 23.86
CA LEU A 464 2.85 7.08 22.67
C LEU A 464 1.36 6.91 22.89
N GLU A 465 0.93 5.78 23.49
CA GLU A 465 -0.47 5.53 23.79
C GLU A 465 -1.06 6.58 24.74
N LYS A 466 -0.34 6.93 25.82
CA LYS A 466 -0.74 8.00 26.75
C LYS A 466 -0.86 9.35 26.01
N SER A 467 0.09 9.67 25.13
CA SER A 467 0.07 10.90 24.34
C SER A 467 -1.12 10.95 23.38
N ILE A 468 -1.45 9.84 22.72
CA ILE A 468 -2.62 9.73 21.83
C ILE A 468 -3.91 9.93 22.60
N ILE A 469 -4.08 9.25 23.75
CA ILE A 469 -5.28 9.36 24.58
C ILE A 469 -5.45 10.78 25.08
N SER A 470 -4.41 11.38 25.68
CA SER A 470 -4.44 12.76 26.16
C SER A 470 -4.78 13.76 25.06
N TYR A 471 -4.25 13.54 23.84
CA TYR A 471 -4.56 14.38 22.70
C TYR A 471 -6.02 14.26 22.26
N ARG A 472 -6.59 13.05 22.22
CA ARG A 472 -7.98 12.82 21.89
C ARG A 472 -8.93 13.47 22.90
N GLU A 473 -8.62 13.36 24.19
CA GLU A 473 -9.40 13.99 25.28
C GLU A 473 -9.39 15.51 25.17
N LYS A 474 -8.21 16.13 24.96
CA LYS A 474 -8.06 17.60 24.86
C LYS A 474 -8.78 18.19 23.65
N ASN A 475 -8.80 17.49 22.53
CA ASN A 475 -9.39 18.00 21.30
C ASN A 475 -10.88 17.67 21.16
N ASN A 476 -11.53 17.15 22.25
CA ASN A 476 -12.93 16.76 22.24
C ASN A 476 -13.26 16.12 20.88
N TYR A 477 -12.69 14.96 20.59
CA TYR A 477 -12.99 14.19 19.37
C TYR A 477 -14.47 13.81 19.41
N LYS A 478 -15.33 14.85 19.29
CA LYS A 478 -16.78 14.71 19.21
C LYS A 478 -17.10 14.14 17.86
N THR A 479 -17.73 13.00 17.85
CA THR A 479 -18.39 12.49 16.66
C THR A 479 -19.57 13.36 16.31
N ASN A 480 -19.76 13.62 15.03
CA ASN A 480 -21.02 14.14 14.46
C ASN A 480 -22.16 13.13 14.58
N GLU A 481 -21.97 12.02 15.27
CA GLU A 481 -22.99 11.00 15.53
C GLU A 481 -23.80 11.40 16.77
N GLU A 482 -24.82 12.20 16.57
CA GLU A 482 -25.75 12.65 17.61
C GLU A 482 -26.55 11.50 18.28
N ASN A 483 -26.46 10.27 17.79
CA ASN A 483 -27.36 9.17 18.15
C ASN A 483 -26.74 7.96 18.83
N GLU A 484 -25.42 7.86 19.04
CA GLU A 484 -24.81 6.74 19.76
C GLU A 484 -24.36 7.16 21.16
N ASN A 485 -24.82 6.43 22.16
CA ASN A 485 -24.52 6.47 23.59
C ASN A 485 -23.34 7.39 24.00
N LYS A 486 -23.62 8.69 24.18
CA LYS A 486 -22.69 9.72 24.67
C LYS A 486 -21.97 9.33 25.99
N ASN A 487 -22.37 8.23 26.62
CA ASN A 487 -21.90 7.76 27.92
C ASN A 487 -20.89 6.59 27.81
N ASP A 488 -20.58 6.07 26.62
CA ASP A 488 -19.62 4.98 26.50
C ASP A 488 -18.17 5.51 26.54
N LYS A 489 -17.55 5.45 27.71
CA LYS A 489 -16.16 5.89 27.93
C LYS A 489 -15.11 5.14 27.08
N ARG A 490 -15.46 3.93 26.60
CA ARG A 490 -14.58 3.12 25.73
C ARG A 490 -14.34 3.80 24.37
N TYR A 491 -15.24 4.70 23.99
CA TYR A 491 -15.22 5.35 22.70
C TYR A 491 -13.90 6.10 22.40
N ASN A 492 -13.35 6.82 23.38
CA ASN A 492 -12.10 7.58 23.18
C ASN A 492 -10.88 6.68 22.90
N TYR A 493 -10.95 5.40 23.25
CA TYR A 493 -9.88 4.43 23.06
C TYR A 493 -9.94 3.72 21.69
N VAL A 494 -11.14 3.56 21.12
CA VAL A 494 -11.40 2.62 20.02
C VAL A 494 -11.78 3.32 18.71
N LYS A 495 -12.21 4.59 18.76
CA LYS A 495 -12.85 5.28 17.64
C LYS A 495 -12.04 5.34 16.36
N GLU A 496 -10.74 5.49 16.46
CA GLU A 496 -9.87 5.67 15.30
C GLU A 496 -8.55 4.92 15.48
N CYS A 497 -7.92 4.52 14.37
CA CYS A 497 -6.60 3.91 14.44
C CYS A 497 -5.55 4.91 15.00
N LYS A 498 -4.46 4.40 15.57
CA LYS A 498 -3.39 5.25 16.13
C LYS A 498 -2.79 6.18 15.09
N LEU A 499 -2.63 5.70 13.86
CA LEU A 499 -2.06 6.48 12.76
C LEU A 499 -2.93 7.69 12.39
N THR A 500 -4.27 7.60 12.51
CA THR A 500 -5.16 8.74 12.27
C THR A 500 -4.87 9.88 13.23
N THR A 501 -4.75 9.58 14.52
CA THR A 501 -4.41 10.60 15.54
C THR A 501 -3.00 11.16 15.33
N ILE A 502 -2.03 10.32 14.98
CA ILE A 502 -0.66 10.74 14.69
C ILE A 502 -0.62 11.68 13.47
N CYS A 503 -1.39 11.39 12.42
CA CYS A 503 -1.52 12.27 11.26
C CYS A 503 -2.15 13.62 11.62
N ASP A 504 -3.17 13.62 12.48
CA ASP A 504 -3.77 14.86 13.00
C ASP A 504 -2.77 15.67 13.83
N MET A 505 -2.03 15.03 14.73
CA MET A 505 -0.95 15.69 15.48
C MET A 505 0.11 16.25 14.54
N CYS A 506 0.48 15.51 13.48
CA CYS A 506 1.47 15.95 12.49
C CYS A 506 0.99 17.19 11.73
N SER A 507 -0.26 17.18 11.26
CA SER A 507 -0.86 18.31 10.54
C SER A 507 -0.88 19.61 11.34
N LYS A 508 -1.02 19.49 12.66
CA LYS A 508 -0.99 20.60 13.63
C LYS A 508 0.41 20.93 14.16
N ASN A 509 1.45 20.24 13.67
CA ASN A 509 2.82 20.36 14.19
C ASN A 509 2.91 20.11 15.71
N ASN A 510 2.13 19.16 16.22
CA ASN A 510 1.99 18.82 17.64
C ASN A 510 2.40 17.37 17.96
N LEU A 511 3.31 16.81 17.17
CA LEU A 511 3.86 15.48 17.44
C LEU A 511 4.72 15.49 18.71
N PRO A 512 4.64 14.44 19.57
CA PRO A 512 5.55 14.28 20.70
C PRO A 512 7.00 14.21 20.24
N LYS A 513 7.84 15.14 20.70
CA LYS A 513 9.22 15.31 20.22
C LYS A 513 10.15 14.15 20.63
N ASP A 514 9.82 13.48 21.70
CA ASP A 514 10.59 12.33 22.19
C ASP A 514 10.32 11.06 21.38
N ILE A 515 9.17 11.02 20.68
CA ILE A 515 8.69 9.87 19.92
C ILE A 515 8.89 10.08 18.41
N PHE A 516 8.73 11.33 17.93
CA PHE A 516 8.90 11.69 16.53
C PHE A 516 9.98 12.75 16.34
N THR A 517 10.90 12.50 15.45
CA THR A 517 12.04 13.39 15.19
C THR A 517 11.97 13.95 13.78
N TYR A 518 12.23 15.25 13.65
CA TYR A 518 12.45 15.90 12.36
C TYR A 518 13.90 15.69 11.92
N VAL A 519 14.12 15.26 10.67
CA VAL A 519 15.48 15.14 10.12
C VAL A 519 16.17 16.52 10.08
N GLU A 520 15.43 17.54 9.67
CA GLU A 520 15.86 18.93 9.75
C GLU A 520 14.75 19.73 10.46
N LYS A 521 15.12 20.57 11.43
CA LYS A 521 14.11 21.40 12.12
C LYS A 521 13.41 22.30 11.11
N PRO A 522 12.07 22.29 11.05
CA PRO A 522 11.35 23.16 10.15
C PRO A 522 11.64 24.64 10.48
N GLU A 523 12.03 25.40 9.48
CA GLU A 523 12.08 26.86 9.61
C GLU A 523 10.67 27.34 9.95
N ASN A 524 10.49 28.00 11.11
CA ASN A 524 9.26 28.55 11.68
C ASN A 524 8.03 28.38 10.79
N ILE A 525 7.37 27.24 10.88
CA ILE A 525 6.05 27.06 10.30
C ILE A 525 5.15 27.96 11.13
N LYS A 526 4.92 29.19 10.66
CA LYS A 526 3.86 30.03 11.20
C LYS A 526 2.60 29.18 11.08
N THR A 527 2.13 28.67 12.21
CA THR A 527 0.76 28.19 12.34
C THR A 527 -0.11 29.36 11.90
N GLN A 528 -0.52 29.36 10.65
CA GLN A 528 -1.58 30.26 10.22
C GLN A 528 -2.84 29.75 10.91
N ASN A 529 -3.01 30.21 12.18
CA ASN A 529 -4.29 30.20 12.85
C ASN A 529 -5.23 31.09 12.04
N ARG A 530 -5.68 30.61 10.89
CA ARG A 530 -6.87 31.11 10.24
C ARG A 530 -8.08 30.50 10.93
N PHE A 531 -8.29 30.88 12.19
CA PHE A 531 -9.61 30.87 12.78
C PHE A 531 -10.43 31.94 12.06
N GLY A 532 -10.96 31.55 10.92
CA GLY A 532 -12.01 32.26 10.24
C GLY A 532 -13.15 31.27 10.03
N LEU A 533 -14.12 31.29 10.94
CA LEU A 533 -15.46 30.77 10.68
C LEU A 533 -15.94 31.42 9.38
N LYS A 534 -15.79 30.76 8.26
CA LYS A 534 -16.52 31.04 7.03
C LYS A 534 -17.79 30.22 7.03
N ASN A 535 -18.85 30.83 7.52
CA ASN A 535 -20.20 30.43 7.20
C ASN A 535 -20.38 30.38 5.66
N GLY A 536 -20.91 29.27 5.24
CA GLY A 536 -21.53 28.85 4.01
C GLY A 536 -21.49 29.79 2.79
N MET A 537 -21.24 29.14 1.69
CA MET A 537 -21.69 29.33 0.31
C MET A 537 -20.53 29.27 -0.68
N PHE A 538 -20.66 28.31 -1.62
CA PHE A 538 -19.91 28.15 -2.87
C PHE A 538 -18.38 28.04 -2.78
N LYS A 539 -17.89 26.80 -2.69
CA LYS A 539 -16.47 26.47 -2.96
C LYS A 539 -16.20 26.60 -4.46
N ASN A 540 -15.53 27.67 -4.83
CA ASN A 540 -14.97 27.82 -6.18
C ASN A 540 -13.71 26.96 -6.34
N SER A 541 -13.49 26.44 -7.54
CA SER A 541 -12.41 25.52 -7.96
C SER A 541 -10.97 26.04 -7.81
N GLU A 542 -10.76 27.22 -7.24
CA GLU A 542 -9.43 27.80 -6.97
C GLU A 542 -8.86 27.45 -5.58
N GLU A 543 -9.69 26.94 -4.64
CA GLU A 543 -9.28 26.64 -3.26
C GLU A 543 -8.36 25.42 -3.14
N ASP A 544 -8.33 24.51 -4.13
CA ASP A 544 -7.50 23.28 -4.08
C ASP A 544 -6.00 23.55 -4.25
N LYS A 545 -5.59 24.74 -4.63
CA LYS A 545 -4.16 25.06 -4.86
C LYS A 545 -3.33 25.28 -3.59
N ASN A 546 -3.94 25.43 -2.43
CA ASN A 546 -3.27 25.82 -1.18
C ASN A 546 -3.23 24.73 -0.09
N LYS A 547 -3.74 23.51 -0.38
CA LYS A 547 -3.69 22.40 0.60
C LYS A 547 -2.28 21.93 0.84
N GLN A 548 -1.90 21.74 2.12
CA GLN A 548 -0.61 21.15 2.46
C GLN A 548 -0.65 19.63 2.29
N ASN A 549 0.36 19.06 1.64
CA ASN A 549 0.50 17.61 1.51
C ASN A 549 1.00 17.02 2.83
N LEU A 550 0.29 16.00 3.32
CA LEU A 550 0.75 15.10 4.37
C LEU A 550 0.91 13.71 3.75
N ILE A 551 2.15 13.32 3.50
CA ILE A 551 2.49 12.00 2.99
C ILE A 551 2.79 11.10 4.17
N LEU A 552 1.93 10.12 4.43
CA LEU A 552 2.18 9.07 5.42
C LEU A 552 2.79 7.87 4.69
N PHE A 553 3.96 7.43 5.12
CA PHE A 553 4.55 6.18 4.66
C PHE A 553 4.77 5.23 5.83
N ASN A 554 4.07 4.08 5.82
CA ASN A 554 4.18 3.08 6.88
C ASN A 554 5.05 1.90 6.43
N ILE A 555 6.24 1.79 7.02
CA ILE A 555 7.13 0.65 6.79
C ILE A 555 6.50 -0.59 7.41
N GLY A 556 6.40 -1.66 6.62
CA GLY A 556 5.76 -2.90 7.05
C GLY A 556 4.28 -3.00 6.71
N GLY A 557 3.74 -2.04 5.97
CA GLY A 557 2.42 -2.13 5.35
C GLY A 557 1.31 -1.40 6.11
N LEU A 558 0.20 -1.19 5.40
CA LEU A 558 -1.07 -0.67 5.93
C LEU A 558 -2.17 -1.72 5.82
N SER A 559 -3.05 -1.77 6.80
CA SER A 559 -4.25 -2.59 6.78
C SER A 559 -5.45 -1.82 6.25
N ASN A 560 -6.46 -2.56 5.78
CA ASN A 560 -7.74 -1.96 5.35
C ASN A 560 -8.42 -1.17 6.47
N TYR A 561 -8.29 -1.63 7.72
CA TYR A 561 -8.79 -0.92 8.89
C TYR A 561 -8.15 0.46 9.03
N GLU A 562 -6.82 0.53 8.92
CA GLU A 562 -6.10 1.80 9.03
C GLU A 562 -6.41 2.75 7.88
N ILE A 563 -6.48 2.24 6.65
CA ILE A 563 -6.84 3.04 5.48
C ILE A 563 -8.23 3.64 5.65
N ALA A 564 -9.22 2.81 6.02
CA ALA A 564 -10.59 3.26 6.22
C ALA A 564 -10.68 4.33 7.33
N SER A 565 -9.95 4.14 8.42
CA SER A 565 -9.88 5.11 9.52
C SER A 565 -9.17 6.41 9.11
N LEU A 566 -8.06 6.32 8.37
CA LEU A 566 -7.29 7.47 7.89
C LEU A 566 -8.08 8.32 6.90
N GLU A 567 -8.82 7.70 5.96
CA GLU A 567 -9.66 8.42 5.00
C GLU A 567 -10.87 9.11 5.65
N ARG A 568 -11.31 8.62 6.80
CA ARG A 568 -12.41 9.21 7.58
C ARG A 568 -11.94 10.34 8.50
N GLY A 569 -10.65 10.46 8.76
CA GLY A 569 -10.10 11.41 9.72
C GLY A 569 -10.60 12.84 9.55
N SER A 570 -11.14 13.42 10.64
CA SER A 570 -11.72 14.77 10.65
C SER A 570 -10.74 15.87 10.23
N TYR A 571 -9.44 15.64 10.44
CA TYR A 571 -8.38 16.60 10.09
C TYR A 571 -8.29 16.90 8.58
N ILE A 572 -8.69 15.96 7.71
CA ILE A 572 -8.67 16.14 6.25
C ILE A 572 -9.55 17.34 5.84
N ASN A 573 -10.71 17.46 6.46
CA ASN A 573 -11.66 18.54 6.14
C ASN A 573 -11.44 19.82 6.94
N GLN A 574 -10.90 19.71 8.15
CA GLN A 574 -10.72 20.84 9.07
C GLN A 574 -9.50 21.69 8.75
N TYR A 575 -8.42 21.10 8.24
CA TYR A 575 -7.10 21.78 8.13
C TYR A 575 -6.60 21.94 6.70
N ASP A 576 -7.44 21.73 5.71
CA ASP A 576 -7.05 21.78 4.28
C ASP A 576 -5.81 20.94 3.97
N VAL A 577 -5.75 19.74 4.54
CA VAL A 577 -4.67 18.78 4.33
C VAL A 577 -5.01 17.86 3.16
N ASN A 578 -4.08 17.70 2.24
CA ASN A 578 -4.12 16.67 1.21
C ASN A 578 -3.35 15.46 1.73
N LEU A 579 -4.09 14.47 2.26
CA LEU A 579 -3.51 13.22 2.78
C LEU A 579 -3.15 12.28 1.63
N ILE A 580 -1.91 11.79 1.65
CA ILE A 580 -1.38 10.82 0.71
C ILE A 580 -0.88 9.62 1.50
N LEU A 581 -1.45 8.44 1.24
CA LEU A 581 -1.16 7.21 1.95
C LEU A 581 -0.21 6.32 1.14
N GLY A 582 0.83 5.84 1.79
CA GLY A 582 1.79 4.93 1.20
C GLY A 582 2.28 3.86 2.15
N ALA A 583 2.57 2.69 1.60
CA ALA A 583 3.16 1.58 2.32
C ALA A 583 3.91 0.63 1.39
N ASN A 584 4.77 -0.21 1.96
CA ASN A 584 5.38 -1.30 1.21
C ASN A 584 4.32 -2.24 0.63
N LYS A 585 3.31 -2.56 1.44
CA LYS A 585 2.20 -3.45 1.09
C LYS A 585 0.90 -2.98 1.75
N ILE A 586 -0.22 -3.33 1.15
CA ILE A 586 -1.55 -3.17 1.74
C ILE A 586 -2.19 -4.53 1.85
N TYR A 587 -2.73 -4.86 3.01
CA TYR A 587 -3.26 -6.19 3.29
C TYR A 587 -4.55 -6.17 4.10
N ASN A 588 -5.35 -7.22 3.94
CA ASN A 588 -6.41 -7.58 4.85
C ASN A 588 -5.88 -8.52 5.96
N TYR A 589 -6.70 -8.81 6.96
CA TYR A 589 -6.29 -9.66 8.09
C TYR A 589 -5.83 -11.08 7.66
N LYS A 590 -6.39 -11.64 6.58
CA LYS A 590 -6.01 -12.97 6.08
C LYS A 590 -4.59 -12.97 5.52
N GLU A 591 -4.30 -11.96 4.68
CA GLU A 591 -2.95 -11.77 4.12
C GLU A 591 -1.93 -11.47 5.22
N TYR A 592 -2.32 -10.74 6.26
CA TYR A 592 -1.47 -10.49 7.42
C TYR A 592 -1.15 -11.78 8.19
N PHE A 593 -2.14 -12.64 8.46
CA PHE A 593 -1.91 -13.93 9.09
C PHE A 593 -1.07 -14.88 8.23
N ASP A 594 -1.27 -14.86 6.92
CA ASP A 594 -0.43 -15.65 6.01
C ASP A 594 1.03 -15.22 6.06
N GLU A 595 1.30 -13.93 6.07
CA GLU A 595 2.67 -13.41 6.18
C GLU A 595 3.32 -13.75 7.50
N LEU A 596 2.60 -13.64 8.59
CA LEU A 596 3.08 -14.09 9.91
C LEU A 596 3.34 -15.61 9.92
N THR A 597 2.48 -16.40 9.27
CA THR A 597 2.67 -17.84 9.14
C THR A 597 3.94 -18.16 8.35
N HIS A 598 4.19 -17.47 7.24
CA HIS A 598 5.43 -17.64 6.47
C HIS A 598 6.67 -17.24 7.27
N TYR A 599 6.58 -16.16 8.01
CA TYR A 599 7.66 -15.72 8.91
C TYR A 599 8.05 -16.79 9.93
N PHE A 600 7.06 -17.43 10.59
CA PHE A 600 7.32 -18.47 11.59
C PHE A 600 7.76 -19.81 11.01
N ASN A 601 7.35 -20.13 9.79
CA ASN A 601 7.75 -21.39 9.14
C ASN A 601 9.14 -21.31 8.51
N GLY A 602 9.61 -20.12 8.14
CA GLY A 602 10.96 -19.90 7.58
C GLY A 602 12.07 -19.81 8.63
N ASN A 603 11.74 -19.39 9.85
CA ASN A 603 12.70 -19.21 10.94
C ASN A 603 12.43 -20.26 12.03
N ASN A 604 13.17 -21.37 12.01
CA ASN A 604 13.07 -22.43 13.02
C ASN A 604 13.64 -22.06 14.40
N GLU A 605 14.17 -20.85 14.60
CA GLU A 605 14.65 -20.39 15.90
C GLU A 605 13.96 -19.10 16.33
N ILE A 606 13.16 -19.20 17.40
CA ILE A 606 12.78 -18.03 18.19
C ILE A 606 14.04 -17.52 18.84
N ILE A 607 14.66 -16.51 18.25
CA ILE A 607 15.88 -15.91 18.78
C ILE A 607 15.55 -15.37 20.17
N LYS A 608 16.38 -15.77 21.13
CA LYS A 608 16.39 -15.23 22.49
C LYS A 608 16.74 -13.75 22.39
N VAL A 609 15.71 -12.90 22.45
CA VAL A 609 15.80 -11.43 22.34
C VAL A 609 16.64 -10.78 23.44
N ASN A 610 17.10 -11.55 24.43
CA ASN A 610 17.81 -11.04 25.60
C ASN A 610 19.33 -10.78 25.39
N GLU A 611 19.90 -11.00 24.21
CA GLU A 611 21.35 -10.85 24.01
C GLU A 611 21.79 -9.67 23.13
N VAL A 612 20.89 -8.85 22.59
CA VAL A 612 21.28 -7.70 21.76
C VAL A 612 20.64 -6.41 22.28
N MET A 613 20.97 -6.06 23.51
CA MET A 613 20.92 -4.67 23.94
C MET A 613 22.26 -4.02 23.62
N PRO A 614 22.32 -2.89 22.92
CA PRO A 614 23.55 -2.12 22.81
C PRO A 614 23.95 -1.69 24.22
N LYS A 615 25.08 -2.19 24.69
CA LYS A 615 25.70 -1.68 25.93
C LYS A 615 25.82 -0.19 25.79
N GLU A 616 25.25 0.55 26.72
CA GLU A 616 25.41 1.98 26.91
C GLU A 616 26.86 2.39 26.64
N ILE A 617 27.06 3.31 25.72
CA ILE A 617 28.33 4.04 25.58
C ILE A 617 28.42 4.97 26.78
N LYS A 618 28.96 4.46 27.89
CA LYS A 618 29.49 5.33 28.94
C LYS A 618 30.74 5.98 28.37
N GLU A 619 30.68 7.29 28.19
CA GLU A 619 31.87 8.11 27.98
C GLU A 619 32.88 7.86 29.07
N THR A 620 33.93 7.14 28.78
CA THR A 620 35.18 7.14 29.57
C THR A 620 36.27 7.82 28.74
N LYS A 621 36.43 9.11 29.01
CA LYS A 621 37.72 9.78 28.82
C LYS A 621 38.75 9.06 29.69
N ASN A 622 39.77 8.55 29.06
CA ASN A 622 41.12 8.12 29.51
C ASN A 622 41.42 6.69 29.11
N ASN A 623 42.20 6.57 28.00
CA ASN A 623 43.43 5.78 27.99
C ASN A 623 43.96 5.55 26.58
N THR A 624 44.63 6.56 26.07
CA THR A 624 45.53 6.50 24.90
C THR A 624 46.90 5.94 25.35
N LYS A 625 47.01 4.69 25.80
CA LYS A 625 48.32 4.08 26.01
C LYS A 625 48.38 2.54 25.97
N LYS A 626 47.36 1.82 25.56
CA LYS A 626 47.41 0.35 25.42
C LYS A 626 46.99 -0.20 24.05
N LYS A 627 47.15 0.56 22.98
CA LYS A 627 46.77 0.14 21.63
C LYS A 627 47.92 -0.21 20.69
N LYS A 628 49.08 -0.50 21.20
CA LYS A 628 50.27 -0.89 20.37
C LYS A 628 50.78 -2.33 20.57
N GLU A 629 50.18 -3.14 21.44
CA GLU A 629 50.59 -4.53 21.65
C GLU A 629 49.57 -5.59 21.20
N ALA A 630 48.33 -5.22 20.84
CA ALA A 630 47.30 -6.16 20.37
C ALA A 630 47.31 -6.40 18.86
N GLU A 631 47.95 -5.55 18.06
CA GLU A 631 47.96 -5.69 16.59
C GLU A 631 49.04 -6.62 16.04
N LYS A 632 49.84 -7.27 16.87
CA LYS A 632 50.88 -8.23 16.41
C LYS A 632 50.48 -9.69 16.52
N ASN A 633 49.39 -10.04 17.22
CA ASN A 633 48.99 -11.45 17.39
C ASN A 633 47.84 -11.90 16.45
N ASP A 634 47.07 -11.01 15.86
CA ASP A 634 45.98 -11.38 14.94
C ASP A 634 46.44 -11.69 13.50
N SER A 635 47.70 -11.40 13.15
CA SER A 635 48.19 -11.67 11.79
C SER A 635 48.80 -13.09 11.60
N ALA A 636 48.94 -13.87 12.67
CA ALA A 636 49.49 -15.22 12.60
C ALA A 636 48.41 -16.33 12.52
N GLU A 637 47.23 -16.14 13.09
CA GLU A 637 46.13 -17.13 13.04
C GLU A 637 45.33 -17.11 11.75
N GLN A 638 45.25 -16.00 11.02
CA GLN A 638 44.57 -15.95 9.74
C GLN A 638 45.34 -16.58 8.56
N LYS A 639 46.61 -16.88 8.69
CA LYS A 639 47.39 -17.53 7.63
C LYS A 639 47.37 -19.07 7.63
N ILE A 640 46.85 -19.69 8.66
CA ILE A 640 46.77 -21.15 8.76
C ILE A 640 45.49 -21.70 8.14
N ASN A 641 44.39 -20.95 8.15
CA ASN A 641 43.10 -21.41 7.64
C ASN A 641 42.91 -21.33 6.11
N VAL A 642 43.77 -20.64 5.39
CA VAL A 642 43.69 -20.53 3.91
C VAL A 642 44.45 -21.69 3.22
N ARG A 643 45.35 -22.36 3.88
CA ARG A 643 46.07 -23.53 3.31
C ARG A 643 45.24 -24.81 3.34
N GLU A 644 44.42 -25.04 4.37
CA GLU A 644 43.57 -26.23 4.47
C GLU A 644 42.37 -26.22 3.51
N ILE A 645 41.93 -25.07 3.03
CA ILE A 645 40.84 -24.95 2.08
C ILE A 645 41.30 -25.19 0.64
N ASN A 646 42.57 -24.90 0.33
CA ASN A 646 43.12 -25.12 -1.02
C ASN A 646 43.56 -26.56 -1.28
N GLU A 647 43.85 -27.34 -0.24
CA GLU A 647 44.17 -28.77 -0.38
C GLU A 647 42.93 -29.67 -0.55
N LYS A 648 41.75 -29.23 -0.11
CA LYS A 648 40.47 -29.96 -0.32
C LYS A 648 39.81 -29.73 -1.67
N LEU A 649 40.34 -28.83 -2.49
CA LEU A 649 39.82 -28.52 -3.83
C LEU A 649 40.61 -29.18 -4.97
N SER A 650 41.75 -29.83 -4.71
CA SER A 650 42.58 -30.49 -5.73
C SER A 650 42.32 -31.99 -5.94
N ASP A 651 41.53 -32.66 -5.08
CA ASP A 651 41.25 -34.10 -5.16
C ASP A 651 39.82 -34.47 -5.54
N GLY A 652 39.22 -33.77 -6.50
CA GLY A 652 37.89 -34.02 -7.00
C GLY A 652 37.81 -34.85 -8.27
N LYS A 653 38.19 -36.11 -8.25
CA LYS A 653 37.71 -37.11 -9.23
C LYS A 653 36.32 -37.57 -8.82
N TYR A 654 35.29 -36.99 -9.41
CA TYR A 654 33.98 -37.63 -9.45
C TYR A 654 33.65 -38.07 -10.87
N SER A 655 33.46 -39.38 -10.99
CA SER A 655 33.29 -40.19 -12.19
C SER A 655 32.03 -39.83 -12.97
N LYS A 656 32.21 -39.77 -14.29
CA LYS A 656 31.19 -39.69 -15.36
C LYS A 656 30.44 -41.02 -15.56
N GLU A 657 29.70 -41.53 -14.58
CA GLU A 657 29.02 -42.84 -14.80
C GLU A 657 27.55 -42.88 -14.36
N LYS A 658 26.88 -41.79 -14.01
CA LYS A 658 25.42 -41.84 -13.67
C LYS A 658 24.48 -41.02 -14.55
N LEU A 659 24.87 -40.67 -15.76
CA LEU A 659 24.01 -39.90 -16.71
C LEU A 659 23.64 -40.68 -17.96
N LYS A 660 23.74 -42.03 -17.96
CA LYS A 660 23.34 -42.88 -19.10
C LYS A 660 22.18 -43.87 -18.82
N LYS A 661 21.40 -43.70 -17.76
CA LYS A 661 20.26 -44.60 -17.46
C LYS A 661 18.94 -43.88 -17.23
N LYS A 662 18.64 -42.78 -17.94
CA LYS A 662 17.31 -42.16 -17.92
C LYS A 662 16.92 -41.59 -19.29
N LYS A 663 17.20 -42.39 -20.34
CA LYS A 663 16.67 -42.16 -21.71
C LYS A 663 16.39 -43.51 -22.37
N ARG A 664 15.39 -44.25 -21.88
CA ARG A 664 14.68 -45.37 -22.52
C ARG A 664 13.53 -45.71 -21.60
N ASN A 665 12.39 -45.07 -21.84
CA ASN A 665 11.01 -45.51 -21.58
C ASN A 665 10.13 -44.28 -21.62
N ASP A 666 9.75 -43.89 -22.81
CA ASP A 666 8.55 -43.09 -23.12
C ASP A 666 8.49 -42.99 -24.65
N ASP A 667 8.28 -44.13 -25.30
CA ASP A 667 7.72 -44.21 -26.65
C ASP A 667 6.74 -45.39 -26.63
N SER A 668 5.50 -45.05 -26.31
CA SER A 668 4.30 -45.82 -26.73
C SER A 668 3.10 -45.22 -26.01
N ILE A 669 2.34 -44.50 -26.71
CA ILE A 669 0.87 -44.51 -26.77
C ILE A 669 0.47 -43.33 -27.67
N THR A 670 0.31 -43.67 -28.93
CA THR A 670 -0.49 -42.97 -29.92
C THR A 670 -1.90 -43.49 -29.88
N ASP A 671 -2.80 -42.61 -30.29
CA ASP A 671 -4.17 -42.84 -30.82
C ASP A 671 -5.28 -43.06 -29.78
N ASP A 672 -6.15 -42.11 -29.82
CA ASP A 672 -7.60 -42.15 -30.03
C ASP A 672 -8.31 -41.03 -29.25
N TYR A 673 -8.83 -40.04 -29.95
CA TYR A 673 -10.25 -39.73 -30.09
C TYR A 673 -10.44 -38.37 -30.79
N LYS A 674 -11.21 -38.48 -31.83
CA LYS A 674 -11.93 -37.51 -32.67
C LYS A 674 -12.40 -36.23 -32.02
#